data_4a774a9ce0eae0cce3d13fe5787dadef
#
_entry.id   4a774a9ce0eae0cce3d13fe5787dadef
#
_cell.length_a   1.000
_cell.length_b   1.000
_cell.length_c   1.000
_cell.angle_alpha   90.00
_cell.angle_beta   90.00
_cell.angle_gamma   90.00
#
_symmetry.space_group_name_H-M   'P 1'
#
loop_
_entity.id
_entity.type
_entity.pdbx_description
1 polymer ?
#
loop_
_entity_poly.entity_id
_entity_poly.type
_entity_poly.pdbx_seq_one_letter_code
_entity_poly.pdbx_strand_id
1 'polypeptide(L)'
;MNKQKSKNILDLLEMDDEIDDKNDQKNMKNKKVGDLRKILKDHNIMSTSKYNKNMLMDLIGKVDKFKEDGKDYDYHFYEINNKKISLNEDQYKIVTGDKNEHMRIIACAGSGKTTTIICRIKYLIDHGVEPSSIILTTFNVDAAESMKRKLEDIFGFMPKIMIGTIDSISCRWYHMYFKKETFVGISEYSTLLLDFLRGENGEKITKRYDYFFFDEFQDSNDTQFDILKEFYKNGSKITVIGDDAQNIYSFRNSNVGFILNYDKYIKDVVTYKLVNNYRSTPEIINFANKSIELNTDQIPKEMKATKKSEKIKPIVIKYSNETNQSTSIINKILEYNKKHKIPYDEICVISRINFPLKNIEEEIEKHNNEVDYDDKIPYIALITDDNKDNKAKIKKDHLSLVSVHKAKGLEWDVVFLITCNDDKFPSEVDMVALQEERRLFYVAVTRPKRHLEISFTGNTISRFVGEIKKHDVMNFIKFDESYVRYNDNRNVKFKSGVTQLIEMLDQRDIEDMRKKSIIPDLIPTIENVHDKHKYDPYIDKYFLYSDYGIYIDRYISRAFGILDKKTEGLEDDVANIVINSLVLNPIEFNMYTKYNINISVKLKNELFGKYPAKILADHIDKKFNDGDYIKKISESDKFLLAIVLEKVIKTCKTLNITTSQLFVVPKSYLPNEFIDEMKKNYANFSSKTANEKILYDIYKISLCQNICENRRRLLYRDVSEYFNTDKKLYTDIDKWVGTFKDHDVKIKIAVRDQINIITGEIDMFDDTTATITDFKASVNSECKLEWIIQLLTYTALLRLQKGKSVLFVQIYNPLTGTTAIFDVSGWKKEAELLEYLNNVRNKRLSRTKSV
;
A
#
# COMPACT_ATOMS: atom_id res chain seq x y z
N MET A 1 48.37 0.27 1.98
CA MET A 1 49.04 -0.92 2.52
C MET A 1 48.58 -1.08 3.95
N ASN A 2 47.79 -2.03 4.21
CA ASN A 2 47.64 -2.91 5.37
C ASN A 2 46.30 -3.65 5.21
N LYS A 3 46.43 -4.81 4.56
CA LYS A 3 45.39 -5.85 4.62
C LYS A 3 45.44 -6.46 6.01
N GLN A 4 44.64 -5.98 6.92
CA GLN A 4 44.28 -6.78 8.10
C GLN A 4 43.18 -7.73 7.62
N LYS A 5 43.57 -8.98 7.37
CA LYS A 5 42.63 -10.11 7.23
C LYS A 5 41.82 -10.17 8.48
N SER A 6 40.51 -10.02 8.40
CA SER A 6 39.57 -10.41 9.44
C SER A 6 39.75 -11.93 9.60
N LYS A 7 40.21 -12.36 10.75
CA LYS A 7 40.30 -13.79 11.10
C LYS A 7 38.86 -14.33 11.20
N ASN A 8 38.59 -15.44 10.57
CA ASN A 8 37.34 -16.19 10.73
C ASN A 8 37.16 -16.65 12.16
N ILE A 9 35.94 -16.82 12.62
CA ILE A 9 35.64 -17.40 13.95
C ILE A 9 36.34 -18.77 14.08
N LEU A 10 36.44 -19.55 13.00
CA LEU A 10 37.14 -20.83 12.97
C LEU A 10 38.66 -20.68 13.06
N ASP A 11 39.26 -19.62 12.45
CA ASP A 11 40.72 -19.36 12.55
C ASP A 11 41.11 -18.97 13.99
N LEU A 12 40.15 -18.51 14.81
CA LEU A 12 40.35 -18.24 16.25
C LEU A 12 40.21 -19.50 17.12
N LEU A 13 39.56 -20.55 16.61
CA LEU A 13 39.38 -21.83 17.29
C LEU A 13 40.60 -22.73 17.21
N GLU A 14 41.51 -22.52 16.24
CA GLU A 14 42.71 -23.32 16.07
C GLU A 14 43.90 -22.82 16.90
N MET A 15 43.76 -21.74 17.68
CA MET A 15 44.87 -21.12 18.41
C MET A 15 44.87 -21.28 19.95
N ASP A 16 43.86 -21.91 20.55
CA ASP A 16 43.82 -22.08 21.99
C ASP A 16 43.40 -23.51 22.38
N ASP A 17 44.31 -24.45 22.30
CA ASP A 17 44.28 -25.65 23.14
C ASP A 17 44.83 -25.32 24.56
N GLU A 18 44.02 -25.69 25.55
CA GLU A 18 44.31 -25.68 26.97
C GLU A 18 44.27 -24.32 27.70
N ILE A 19 43.08 -23.90 28.15
CA ILE A 19 42.95 -23.01 29.32
C ILE A 19 41.81 -23.49 30.26
N ASP A 20 42.16 -23.71 31.50
CA ASP A 20 41.40 -24.20 32.63
C ASP A 20 40.21 -23.27 33.00
N ASP A 21 38.95 -23.81 32.93
CA ASP A 21 37.64 -23.11 33.02
C ASP A 21 37.43 -22.29 34.32
N LYS A 22 38.16 -22.57 35.40
CA LYS A 22 38.05 -21.84 36.67
C LYS A 22 38.91 -20.58 36.75
N ASN A 23 39.96 -20.48 35.94
CA ASN A 23 40.86 -19.33 35.94
C ASN A 23 40.35 -18.21 35.04
N ASP A 24 39.61 -18.53 34.00
CA ASP A 24 39.06 -17.55 33.03
C ASP A 24 37.90 -16.72 33.57
N GLN A 25 36.96 -17.31 34.29
CA GLN A 25 35.89 -16.56 34.97
C GLN A 25 36.43 -15.58 36.02
N LYS A 26 37.55 -15.89 36.70
CA LYS A 26 38.20 -15.00 37.64
C LYS A 26 38.96 -13.86 36.95
N ASN A 27 39.54 -14.11 35.80
CA ASN A 27 40.21 -13.13 34.98
C ASN A 27 39.22 -12.15 34.30
N MET A 28 38.05 -12.62 33.88
CA MET A 28 36.97 -11.79 33.31
C MET A 28 36.38 -10.82 34.34
N LYS A 29 36.26 -11.23 35.64
CA LYS A 29 35.75 -10.35 36.70
C LYS A 29 36.62 -9.10 36.90
N ASN A 30 37.89 -9.17 36.56
CA ASN A 30 38.85 -8.06 36.74
C ASN A 30 38.89 -7.12 35.50
N LYS A 31 38.34 -7.50 34.31
CA LYS A 31 38.36 -6.65 33.14
C LYS A 31 37.44 -5.43 33.25
N LYS A 32 37.87 -4.32 32.67
CA LYS A 32 37.04 -3.10 32.59
C LYS A 32 35.89 -3.28 31.55
N VAL A 33 34.82 -2.56 31.74
CA VAL A 33 33.67 -2.60 30.79
C VAL A 33 34.07 -2.35 29.32
N GLY A 34 35.09 -1.49 29.11
CA GLY A 34 35.62 -1.22 27.77
C GLY A 34 36.28 -2.44 27.14
N ASP A 35 37.03 -3.22 27.93
CA ASP A 35 37.72 -4.43 27.47
C ASP A 35 36.72 -5.55 27.12
N LEU A 36 35.70 -5.73 27.94
CA LEU A 36 34.62 -6.68 27.70
C LEU A 36 33.82 -6.34 26.42
N ARG A 37 33.56 -5.04 26.18
CA ARG A 37 32.94 -4.59 24.94
C ARG A 37 33.82 -4.81 23.73
N LYS A 38 35.14 -4.66 23.90
CA LYS A 38 36.12 -4.93 22.85
C LYS A 38 36.11 -6.41 22.46
N ILE A 39 36.15 -7.32 23.46
CA ILE A 39 36.03 -8.77 23.25
C ILE A 39 34.75 -9.09 22.44
N LEU A 40 33.59 -8.59 22.84
CA LEU A 40 32.34 -8.86 22.14
C LEU A 40 32.31 -8.25 20.74
N LYS A 41 32.96 -7.10 20.56
CA LYS A 41 33.10 -6.49 19.23
C LYS A 41 34.00 -7.34 18.30
N ASP A 42 35.07 -7.89 18.86
CA ASP A 42 35.98 -8.80 18.14
C ASP A 42 35.27 -10.12 17.79
N HIS A 43 34.26 -10.52 18.54
CA HIS A 43 33.33 -11.62 18.23
C HIS A 43 32.14 -11.23 17.37
N ASN A 44 32.15 -10.06 16.70
CA ASN A 44 31.09 -9.60 15.82
C ASN A 44 29.68 -9.47 16.49
N ILE A 45 29.64 -9.17 17.79
CA ILE A 45 28.40 -8.94 18.53
C ILE A 45 27.94 -7.49 18.35
N MET A 46 26.65 -7.29 18.06
CA MET A 46 26.07 -5.95 17.85
C MET A 46 25.83 -5.22 19.17
N SER A 47 25.99 -3.91 19.11
CA SER A 47 25.60 -2.89 20.11
C SER A 47 25.50 -3.33 21.58
N THR A 48 26.67 -3.33 22.24
CA THR A 48 26.77 -3.66 23.67
C THR A 48 26.69 -2.43 24.60
N SER A 49 26.36 -1.24 24.05
CA SER A 49 26.41 0.03 24.76
C SER A 49 25.45 0.12 25.95
N LYS A 50 24.32 -0.59 25.91
CA LYS A 50 23.28 -0.62 26.95
C LYS A 50 23.55 -1.66 28.08
N TYR A 51 24.57 -2.52 27.93
CA TYR A 51 24.81 -3.62 28.85
C TYR A 51 25.74 -3.20 29.99
N ASN A 52 25.40 -3.59 31.22
CA ASN A 52 26.27 -3.44 32.36
C ASN A 52 27.34 -4.55 32.38
N LYS A 53 28.30 -4.47 33.33
CA LYS A 53 29.46 -5.41 33.39
C LYS A 53 29.02 -6.87 33.47
N ASN A 54 28.02 -7.18 34.31
CA ASN A 54 27.56 -8.56 34.51
C ASN A 54 26.87 -9.11 33.26
N MET A 55 26.07 -8.29 32.56
CA MET A 55 25.47 -8.66 31.29
C MET A 55 26.50 -8.90 30.20
N LEU A 56 27.59 -8.12 30.15
CA LEU A 56 28.66 -8.33 29.19
C LEU A 56 29.42 -9.62 29.46
N MET A 57 29.64 -9.96 30.71
CA MET A 57 30.29 -11.23 31.11
C MET A 57 29.40 -12.44 30.81
N ASP A 58 28.10 -12.35 31.10
CA ASP A 58 27.12 -13.39 30.74
C ASP A 58 27.07 -13.60 29.22
N LEU A 59 27.11 -12.51 28.47
CA LEU A 59 27.09 -12.56 27.00
C LEU A 59 28.38 -13.20 26.43
N ILE A 60 29.56 -12.93 26.99
CA ILE A 60 30.79 -13.59 26.61
C ILE A 60 30.71 -15.09 26.89
N GLY A 61 30.22 -15.49 28.08
CA GLY A 61 30.02 -16.90 28.42
C GLY A 61 29.06 -17.62 27.47
N LYS A 62 28.02 -16.94 27.00
CA LYS A 62 27.09 -17.48 25.96
C LYS A 62 27.77 -17.65 24.62
N VAL A 63 28.64 -16.71 24.20
CA VAL A 63 29.40 -16.80 22.95
C VAL A 63 30.40 -17.96 23.02
N ASP A 64 31.10 -18.12 24.14
CA ASP A 64 32.05 -19.21 24.33
C ASP A 64 31.35 -20.57 24.32
N LYS A 65 30.24 -20.70 25.04
CA LYS A 65 29.38 -21.91 25.00
C LYS A 65 28.84 -22.20 23.59
N PHE A 66 28.42 -21.17 22.87
CA PHE A 66 27.96 -21.33 21.47
C PHE A 66 29.07 -21.93 20.58
N LYS A 67 30.31 -21.53 20.77
CA LYS A 67 31.47 -22.08 20.03
C LYS A 67 31.73 -23.56 20.33
N GLU A 68 31.53 -23.98 21.57
CA GLU A 68 31.66 -25.37 21.99
C GLU A 68 30.51 -26.24 21.45
N ASP A 69 29.26 -25.76 21.58
CA ASP A 69 28.07 -26.49 21.12
C ASP A 69 28.01 -26.63 19.60
N GLY A 70 28.65 -25.73 18.83
CA GLY A 70 28.64 -25.75 17.35
C GLY A 70 29.33 -26.95 16.70
N LYS A 71 30.21 -27.64 17.42
CA LYS A 71 30.97 -28.82 16.88
C LYS A 71 30.11 -30.08 16.75
N ASP A 72 29.07 -30.25 17.61
CA ASP A 72 28.21 -31.43 17.67
C ASP A 72 26.72 -31.07 17.59
N TYR A 73 26.37 -29.94 16.98
CA TYR A 73 24.99 -29.47 16.91
C TYR A 73 24.16 -30.32 15.93
N ASP A 74 23.03 -30.87 16.47
CA ASP A 74 22.07 -31.59 15.63
C ASP A 74 21.12 -30.61 14.94
N TYR A 75 21.38 -30.29 13.68
CA TYR A 75 20.59 -29.37 12.89
C TYR A 75 19.15 -29.82 12.57
N HIS A 76 18.69 -30.93 13.10
CA HIS A 76 17.27 -31.27 13.11
C HIS A 76 16.50 -30.55 14.21
N PHE A 77 17.16 -30.07 15.27
CA PHE A 77 16.52 -29.49 16.43
C PHE A 77 17.06 -28.09 16.75
N TYR A 78 16.17 -27.19 17.07
CA TYR A 78 16.47 -25.83 17.47
C TYR A 78 15.62 -25.41 18.64
N GLU A 79 16.08 -24.42 19.42
CA GLU A 79 15.29 -23.77 20.44
C GLU A 79 15.04 -22.30 20.06
N ILE A 80 13.79 -21.93 19.91
CA ILE A 80 13.37 -20.56 19.55
C ILE A 80 12.16 -20.19 20.41
N ASN A 81 12.18 -19.03 21.07
CA ASN A 81 11.16 -18.59 22.03
C ASN A 81 10.88 -19.63 23.14
N ASN A 82 11.91 -20.24 23.70
CA ASN A 82 11.83 -21.34 24.68
C ASN A 82 11.00 -22.55 24.21
N LYS A 83 10.88 -22.75 22.91
CA LYS A 83 10.20 -23.90 22.31
C LYS A 83 11.18 -24.74 21.49
N LYS A 84 11.24 -26.03 21.79
CA LYS A 84 12.01 -26.97 20.97
C LYS A 84 11.29 -27.16 19.63
N ILE A 85 11.98 -26.86 18.52
CA ILE A 85 11.51 -26.97 17.14
C ILE A 85 12.27 -28.13 16.49
N SER A 86 11.54 -29.03 15.84
CA SER A 86 12.10 -30.07 14.98
C SER A 86 11.82 -29.72 13.52
N LEU A 87 12.88 -29.70 12.72
CA LEU A 87 12.75 -29.52 11.28
C LEU A 87 12.24 -30.79 10.62
N ASN A 88 11.37 -30.62 9.64
CA ASN A 88 11.04 -31.73 8.73
C ASN A 88 12.14 -31.89 7.65
N GLU A 89 12.08 -32.96 6.87
CA GLU A 89 13.04 -33.29 5.82
C GLU A 89 13.25 -32.16 4.79
N ASP A 90 12.18 -31.47 4.38
CA ASP A 90 12.28 -30.39 3.41
C ASP A 90 12.97 -29.16 4.01
N GLN A 91 12.64 -28.81 5.25
CA GLN A 91 13.29 -27.75 6.00
C GLN A 91 14.76 -28.10 6.27
N TYR A 92 15.05 -29.33 6.67
CA TYR A 92 16.40 -29.79 6.93
C TYR A 92 17.28 -29.72 5.67
N LYS A 93 16.77 -30.16 4.51
CA LYS A 93 17.47 -30.05 3.22
C LYS A 93 17.80 -28.59 2.85
N ILE A 94 16.88 -27.66 3.12
CA ILE A 94 17.13 -26.24 2.89
C ILE A 94 18.19 -25.72 3.84
N VAL A 95 18.10 -26.09 5.11
CA VAL A 95 19.01 -25.61 6.15
C VAL A 95 20.43 -26.09 5.91
N THR A 96 20.63 -27.37 5.53
CA THR A 96 21.93 -28.01 5.35
C THR A 96 22.40 -28.07 3.90
N GLY A 97 21.67 -27.49 2.96
CA GLY A 97 22.03 -27.45 1.53
C GLY A 97 23.40 -26.81 1.27
N ASP A 98 23.92 -26.97 0.07
CA ASP A 98 25.26 -26.43 -0.28
C ASP A 98 25.32 -24.91 0.00
N LYS A 99 26.44 -24.48 0.58
CA LYS A 99 26.70 -23.07 0.87
C LYS A 99 26.78 -22.22 -0.40
N ASN A 100 27.09 -22.81 -1.53
CA ASN A 100 27.27 -22.13 -2.81
C ASN A 100 25.99 -22.07 -3.65
N GLU A 101 24.87 -22.61 -3.21
CA GLU A 101 23.60 -22.60 -3.95
C GLU A 101 22.95 -21.21 -3.97
N HIS A 102 22.34 -20.90 -5.12
CA HIS A 102 21.23 -19.94 -5.17
C HIS A 102 19.93 -20.69 -4.92
N MET A 103 19.12 -20.21 -3.97
CA MET A 103 17.91 -20.92 -3.55
C MET A 103 16.66 -20.12 -3.88
N ARG A 104 15.64 -20.78 -4.49
CA ARG A 104 14.26 -20.31 -4.52
C ARG A 104 13.41 -21.22 -3.66
N ILE A 105 12.86 -20.71 -2.57
CA ILE A 105 12.07 -21.49 -1.64
C ILE A 105 10.59 -21.08 -1.81
N ILE A 106 9.80 -21.95 -2.40
CA ILE A 106 8.36 -21.77 -2.58
C ILE A 106 7.65 -22.35 -1.36
N ALA A 107 7.06 -21.49 -0.59
CA ALA A 107 6.47 -21.84 0.69
C ALA A 107 4.97 -21.63 0.70
N CYS A 108 4.24 -22.46 1.44
CA CYS A 108 2.82 -22.26 1.72
C CYS A 108 2.62 -21.43 3.00
N ALA A 109 1.40 -20.95 3.21
CA ALA A 109 1.00 -20.35 4.49
C ALA A 109 1.31 -21.27 5.66
N GLY A 110 1.82 -20.75 6.77
CA GLY A 110 2.09 -21.53 7.99
C GLY A 110 3.15 -22.64 7.87
N SER A 111 4.00 -22.62 6.83
CA SER A 111 5.03 -23.65 6.60
C SER A 111 6.35 -23.44 7.33
N GLY A 112 6.47 -22.40 8.15
CA GLY A 112 7.68 -22.12 8.90
C GLY A 112 8.78 -21.42 8.10
N LYS A 113 8.43 -20.64 7.05
CA LYS A 113 9.36 -19.88 6.20
C LYS A 113 10.48 -19.19 6.99
N THR A 114 10.09 -18.27 7.86
CA THR A 114 11.02 -17.45 8.64
C THR A 114 11.91 -18.30 9.53
N THR A 115 11.35 -19.35 10.16
CA THR A 115 12.14 -20.29 10.98
C THR A 115 13.20 -21.00 10.16
N THR A 116 12.86 -21.47 8.96
CA THR A 116 13.78 -22.15 8.06
C THR A 116 14.95 -21.25 7.64
N ILE A 117 14.69 -19.97 7.32
CA ILE A 117 15.75 -18.99 7.02
C ILE A 117 16.68 -18.80 8.23
N ILE A 118 16.10 -18.59 9.42
CA ILE A 118 16.88 -18.38 10.65
C ILE A 118 17.77 -19.59 10.95
N CYS A 119 17.25 -20.81 10.81
CA CYS A 119 18.01 -22.03 10.96
C CYS A 119 19.12 -22.17 9.88
N ARG A 120 18.84 -21.80 8.62
CA ARG A 120 19.86 -21.77 7.56
C ARG A 120 20.98 -20.80 7.89
N ILE A 121 20.66 -19.61 8.38
CA ILE A 121 21.67 -18.62 8.77
C ILE A 121 22.53 -19.15 9.90
N LYS A 122 21.93 -19.84 10.91
CA LYS A 122 22.72 -20.49 11.95
C LYS A 122 23.67 -21.53 11.37
N TYR A 123 23.16 -22.42 10.50
CA TYR A 123 23.98 -23.43 9.85
C TYR A 123 25.19 -22.82 9.12
N LEU A 124 24.96 -21.74 8.35
CA LEU A 124 26.03 -21.07 7.61
C LEU A 124 27.10 -20.47 8.53
N ILE A 125 26.70 -19.82 9.62
CA ILE A 125 27.63 -19.23 10.60
C ILE A 125 28.42 -20.32 11.31
N ASP A 126 27.76 -21.39 11.74
CA ASP A 126 28.44 -22.54 12.38
C ASP A 126 29.45 -23.21 11.44
N HIS A 127 29.26 -23.07 10.14
CA HIS A 127 30.17 -23.59 9.12
C HIS A 127 31.11 -22.51 8.51
N GLY A 128 31.37 -21.47 9.30
CA GLY A 128 32.44 -20.51 9.03
C GLY A 128 32.04 -19.32 8.16
N VAL A 129 30.76 -19.09 7.92
CA VAL A 129 30.30 -17.86 7.24
C VAL A 129 30.33 -16.69 8.23
N GLU A 130 30.99 -15.62 7.86
CA GLU A 130 31.09 -14.41 8.65
C GLU A 130 29.71 -13.74 8.80
N PRO A 131 29.18 -13.54 10.01
CA PRO A 131 27.85 -12.91 10.20
C PRO A 131 27.71 -11.55 9.51
N SER A 132 28.78 -10.76 9.45
CA SER A 132 28.78 -9.43 8.84
C SER A 132 28.72 -9.46 7.30
N SER A 133 28.91 -10.64 6.69
CA SER A 133 28.75 -10.86 5.25
C SER A 133 27.33 -11.29 4.85
N ILE A 134 26.39 -11.33 5.79
CA ILE A 134 25.00 -11.74 5.54
C ILE A 134 24.06 -10.54 5.54
N ILE A 135 23.22 -10.45 4.50
CA ILE A 135 22.06 -9.57 4.43
C ILE A 135 20.80 -10.41 4.57
N LEU A 136 19.89 -9.99 5.44
CA LEU A 136 18.54 -10.56 5.59
C LEU A 136 17.50 -9.45 5.42
N THR A 137 16.75 -9.50 4.32
CA THR A 137 15.70 -8.52 4.03
C THR A 137 14.32 -9.13 4.15
N THR A 138 13.36 -8.31 4.51
CA THR A 138 11.96 -8.66 4.61
C THR A 138 11.07 -7.48 4.21
N PHE A 139 9.77 -7.75 4.00
CA PHE A 139 8.83 -6.76 3.46
C PHE A 139 8.53 -5.60 4.42
N ASN A 140 8.48 -5.83 5.73
CA ASN A 140 8.13 -4.80 6.71
C ASN A 140 9.03 -4.80 7.95
N VAL A 141 8.98 -3.69 8.71
CA VAL A 141 9.82 -3.48 9.89
C VAL A 141 9.50 -4.47 11.01
N ASP A 142 8.22 -4.83 11.22
CA ASP A 142 7.82 -5.75 12.29
C ASP A 142 8.34 -7.18 12.04
N ALA A 143 8.35 -7.62 10.77
CA ALA A 143 8.97 -8.88 10.39
C ALA A 143 10.48 -8.86 10.64
N ALA A 144 11.17 -7.75 10.31
CA ALA A 144 12.58 -7.59 10.60
C ALA A 144 12.89 -7.67 12.11
N GLU A 145 12.07 -7.01 12.95
CA GLU A 145 12.23 -7.08 14.41
C GLU A 145 11.91 -8.48 14.97
N SER A 146 10.94 -9.19 14.38
CA SER A 146 10.66 -10.59 14.74
C SER A 146 11.83 -11.51 14.38
N MET A 147 12.46 -11.30 13.21
CA MET A 147 13.63 -12.07 12.79
C MET A 147 14.83 -11.82 13.69
N LYS A 148 15.08 -10.57 14.09
CA LYS A 148 16.15 -10.24 15.05
C LYS A 148 15.98 -10.99 16.36
N ARG A 149 14.75 -11.01 16.93
CA ARG A 149 14.48 -11.75 18.17
C ARG A 149 14.73 -13.24 18.01
N LYS A 150 14.27 -13.84 16.91
CA LYS A 150 14.52 -15.28 16.67
C LYS A 150 16.01 -15.60 16.48
N LEU A 151 16.77 -14.70 15.86
CA LEU A 151 18.23 -14.86 15.77
C LEU A 151 18.88 -14.74 17.16
N GLU A 152 18.44 -13.76 17.96
CA GLU A 152 18.92 -13.60 19.33
C GLU A 152 18.58 -14.84 20.19
N ASP A 153 17.39 -15.41 20.05
CA ASP A 153 17.01 -16.64 20.75
C ASP A 153 17.90 -17.84 20.37
N ILE A 154 18.15 -18.02 19.07
CA ILE A 154 18.87 -19.22 18.58
C ILE A 154 20.39 -19.17 18.83
N PHE A 155 20.95 -17.94 18.88
CA PHE A 155 22.38 -17.74 19.17
C PHE A 155 22.64 -17.42 20.63
N GLY A 156 21.61 -17.04 21.41
CA GLY A 156 21.79 -16.49 22.76
C GLY A 156 22.33 -15.05 22.79
N PHE A 157 22.62 -14.48 21.61
CA PHE A 157 23.07 -13.11 21.38
C PHE A 157 22.72 -12.67 19.98
N MET A 158 22.75 -11.35 19.70
CA MET A 158 22.48 -10.83 18.37
C MET A 158 23.76 -10.82 17.50
N PRO A 159 23.90 -11.70 16.50
CA PRO A 159 25.02 -11.69 15.57
C PRO A 159 24.98 -10.44 14.68
N LYS A 160 26.15 -10.04 14.15
CA LYS A 160 26.29 -8.81 13.34
C LYS A 160 25.85 -9.06 11.89
N ILE A 161 24.56 -9.30 11.72
CA ILE A 161 23.92 -9.49 10.40
C ILE A 161 23.25 -8.17 9.98
N MET A 162 23.24 -7.84 8.70
CA MET A 162 22.51 -6.71 8.17
C MET A 162 21.03 -7.11 7.99
N ILE A 163 20.14 -6.61 8.89
CA ILE A 163 18.71 -6.96 8.88
C ILE A 163 17.85 -5.71 8.75
N GLY A 164 16.85 -5.77 7.87
CA GLY A 164 15.88 -4.70 7.68
C GLY A 164 15.02 -4.89 6.45
N THR A 165 14.16 -3.92 6.17
CA THR A 165 13.55 -3.78 4.84
C THR A 165 14.59 -3.22 3.88
N ILE A 166 14.44 -3.48 2.57
CA ILE A 166 15.36 -2.89 1.57
C ILE A 166 15.39 -1.37 1.72
N ASP A 167 14.25 -0.71 1.89
CA ASP A 167 14.19 0.74 2.06
C ASP A 167 14.94 1.22 3.31
N SER A 168 14.84 0.49 4.43
CA SER A 168 15.56 0.84 5.67
C SER A 168 17.08 0.63 5.55
N ILE A 169 17.50 -0.40 4.83
CA ILE A 169 18.92 -0.66 4.52
C ILE A 169 19.43 0.40 3.56
N SER A 170 18.66 0.75 2.54
CA SER A 170 18.99 1.79 1.56
C SER A 170 19.16 3.15 2.23
N CYS A 171 18.24 3.53 3.11
CA CYS A 171 18.32 4.75 3.91
C CYS A 171 19.60 4.78 4.77
N ARG A 172 19.91 3.66 5.46
CA ARG A 172 21.12 3.55 6.29
C ARG A 172 22.40 3.71 5.47
N TRP A 173 22.47 3.06 4.31
CA TRP A 173 23.63 3.15 3.43
C TRP A 173 23.74 4.52 2.76
N TYR A 174 22.62 5.11 2.37
CA TYR A 174 22.61 6.46 1.84
C TYR A 174 23.27 7.46 2.80
N HIS A 175 22.86 7.49 4.06
CA HIS A 175 23.47 8.38 5.05
C HIS A 175 24.93 8.01 5.39
N MET A 176 25.29 6.74 5.32
CA MET A 176 26.66 6.28 5.60
C MET A 176 27.65 6.66 4.48
N TYR A 177 27.23 6.52 3.23
CA TYR A 177 28.13 6.68 2.07
C TYR A 177 28.05 8.06 1.42
N PHE A 178 26.87 8.69 1.41
CA PHE A 178 26.68 9.99 0.74
C PHE A 178 26.90 11.18 1.66
N LYS A 179 26.85 11.00 2.99
CA LYS A 179 27.02 12.07 3.99
C LYS A 179 26.16 13.30 3.73
N LYS A 180 25.02 13.14 3.08
CA LYS A 180 24.07 14.22 2.80
C LYS A 180 23.03 14.29 3.91
N GLU A 181 22.79 15.49 4.41
CA GLU A 181 21.76 15.75 5.43
C GLU A 181 20.34 15.89 4.85
N THR A 182 20.21 15.88 3.52
CA THR A 182 18.91 16.01 2.84
C THR A 182 18.09 14.72 3.00
N PHE A 183 16.95 14.84 3.64
CA PHE A 183 15.95 13.77 3.69
C PHE A 183 15.22 13.68 2.36
N VAL A 184 15.15 12.48 1.79
CA VAL A 184 14.36 12.15 0.61
C VAL A 184 13.20 11.23 1.02
N GLY A 185 12.23 11.02 0.14
CA GLY A 185 11.13 10.09 0.40
C GLY A 185 11.64 8.65 0.62
N ILE A 186 10.95 7.87 1.46
CA ILE A 186 11.41 6.51 1.83
C ILE A 186 11.66 5.64 0.59
N SER A 187 10.78 5.71 -0.41
CA SER A 187 10.92 4.96 -1.67
C SER A 187 12.08 5.43 -2.55
N GLU A 188 12.50 6.69 -2.40
CA GLU A 188 13.60 7.26 -3.19
C GLU A 188 14.96 6.70 -2.74
N TYR A 189 15.12 6.32 -1.46
CA TYR A 189 16.36 5.74 -0.97
C TYR A 189 16.75 4.47 -1.72
N SER A 190 15.77 3.63 -2.06
CA SER A 190 16.04 2.39 -2.81
C SER A 190 16.46 2.67 -4.25
N THR A 191 15.90 3.69 -4.89
CA THR A 191 16.31 4.13 -6.24
C THR A 191 17.72 4.71 -6.21
N LEU A 192 18.02 5.59 -5.25
CA LEU A 192 19.35 6.17 -5.10
C LEU A 192 20.40 5.12 -4.76
N LEU A 193 20.04 4.11 -3.96
CA LEU A 193 20.94 2.97 -3.70
C LEU A 193 21.20 2.18 -4.98
N LEU A 194 20.16 1.90 -5.77
CA LEU A 194 20.32 1.15 -7.02
C LEU A 194 21.26 1.86 -7.99
N ASP A 195 21.09 3.17 -8.17
CA ASP A 195 21.96 3.99 -9.01
C ASP A 195 23.41 3.96 -8.49
N PHE A 196 23.60 4.03 -7.18
CA PHE A 196 24.92 3.91 -6.56
C PHE A 196 25.54 2.53 -6.78
N LEU A 197 24.76 1.45 -6.61
CA LEU A 197 25.24 0.08 -6.80
C LEU A 197 25.64 -0.21 -8.24
N ARG A 198 25.04 0.46 -9.21
CA ARG A 198 25.41 0.39 -10.63
C ARG A 198 26.64 1.24 -10.98
N GLY A 199 27.04 2.17 -10.11
CA GLY A 199 28.22 3.00 -10.28
C GLY A 199 29.51 2.31 -9.86
N GLU A 200 30.67 2.97 -10.14
CA GLU A 200 32.03 2.43 -9.90
C GLU A 200 32.30 1.98 -8.45
N ASN A 201 31.61 2.55 -7.48
CA ASN A 201 31.80 2.21 -6.06
C ASN A 201 30.82 1.14 -5.54
N GLY A 202 29.81 0.77 -6.32
CA GLY A 202 28.80 -0.19 -5.92
C GLY A 202 29.35 -1.59 -5.66
N GLU A 203 30.28 -2.02 -6.50
CA GLU A 203 30.98 -3.30 -6.38
C GLU A 203 31.70 -3.47 -5.03
N LYS A 204 32.25 -2.37 -4.48
CA LYS A 204 32.91 -2.38 -3.16
C LYS A 204 31.95 -2.69 -2.02
N ILE A 205 30.67 -2.35 -2.16
CA ILE A 205 29.63 -2.66 -1.17
C ILE A 205 29.14 -4.08 -1.37
N THR A 206 28.73 -4.44 -2.60
CA THR A 206 28.12 -5.74 -2.88
C THR A 206 29.08 -6.90 -2.55
N LYS A 207 30.38 -6.77 -2.87
CA LYS A 207 31.40 -7.76 -2.53
C LYS A 207 31.69 -7.95 -1.03
N ARG A 208 31.11 -7.16 -0.14
CA ARG A 208 31.21 -7.37 1.31
C ARG A 208 30.24 -8.41 1.82
N TYR A 209 29.23 -8.75 1.00
CA TYR A 209 28.14 -9.61 1.40
C TYR A 209 28.16 -10.88 0.55
N ASP A 210 28.46 -11.98 1.20
CA ASP A 210 28.52 -13.30 0.56
C ASP A 210 27.13 -13.89 0.38
N TYR A 211 26.17 -13.49 1.27
CA TYR A 211 24.82 -14.04 1.27
C TYR A 211 23.76 -12.94 1.34
N PHE A 212 22.75 -13.10 0.50
CA PHE A 212 21.58 -12.22 0.47
C PHE A 212 20.30 -13.05 0.60
N PHE A 213 19.62 -12.91 1.74
CA PHE A 213 18.31 -13.53 2.01
C PHE A 213 17.20 -12.53 1.82
N PHE A 214 16.13 -12.92 1.11
CA PHE A 214 14.96 -12.08 0.92
C PHE A 214 13.68 -12.85 1.29
N ASP A 215 13.11 -12.54 2.47
CA ASP A 215 11.82 -13.09 2.92
C ASP A 215 10.65 -12.29 2.36
N GLU A 216 9.50 -12.97 2.16
CA GLU A 216 8.30 -12.44 1.51
C GLU A 216 8.61 -11.88 0.10
N PHE A 217 9.46 -12.58 -0.64
CA PHE A 217 9.96 -12.13 -1.95
C PHE A 217 8.86 -11.93 -3.00
N GLN A 218 7.70 -12.59 -2.87
CA GLN A 218 6.55 -12.38 -3.75
C GLN A 218 6.06 -10.93 -3.74
N ASP A 219 6.33 -10.15 -2.68
CA ASP A 219 5.89 -8.76 -2.55
C ASP A 219 6.93 -7.74 -3.05
N SER A 220 8.04 -8.19 -3.63
CA SER A 220 9.10 -7.31 -4.16
C SER A 220 8.65 -6.52 -5.38
N ASN A 221 9.14 -5.29 -5.51
CA ASN A 221 8.98 -4.44 -6.68
C ASN A 221 10.23 -4.47 -7.58
N ASP A 222 10.15 -3.81 -8.75
CA ASP A 222 11.23 -3.78 -9.74
C ASP A 222 12.55 -3.26 -9.15
N THR A 223 12.52 -2.14 -8.41
CA THR A 223 13.72 -1.53 -7.79
C THR A 223 14.39 -2.49 -6.80
N GLN A 224 13.58 -3.13 -5.94
CA GLN A 224 14.06 -4.07 -4.93
C GLN A 224 14.67 -5.31 -5.58
N PHE A 225 14.06 -5.78 -6.65
CA PHE A 225 14.60 -6.90 -7.42
C PHE A 225 15.89 -6.51 -8.17
N ASP A 226 15.95 -5.30 -8.71
CA ASP A 226 17.18 -4.81 -9.36
C ASP A 226 18.33 -4.68 -8.37
N ILE A 227 18.07 -4.20 -7.15
CA ILE A 227 19.10 -4.20 -6.07
C ILE A 227 19.63 -5.62 -5.82
N LEU A 228 18.74 -6.61 -5.65
CA LEU A 228 19.13 -8.00 -5.47
C LEU A 228 20.03 -8.49 -6.63
N LYS A 229 19.69 -8.13 -7.87
CA LYS A 229 20.51 -8.51 -9.05
C LYS A 229 21.93 -7.93 -9.03
N GLU A 230 22.12 -6.73 -8.47
CA GLU A 230 23.46 -6.16 -8.34
C GLU A 230 24.33 -6.97 -7.35
N PHE A 231 23.75 -7.50 -6.26
CA PHE A 231 24.45 -8.44 -5.37
C PHE A 231 24.76 -9.77 -6.06
N TYR A 232 23.79 -10.33 -6.79
CA TYR A 232 23.98 -11.55 -7.59
C TYR A 232 25.12 -11.42 -8.59
N LYS A 233 25.17 -10.33 -9.37
CA LYS A 233 26.24 -10.06 -10.35
C LYS A 233 27.63 -10.03 -9.71
N ASN A 234 27.72 -9.58 -8.47
CA ASN A 234 28.98 -9.43 -7.73
C ASN A 234 29.32 -10.64 -6.83
N GLY A 235 28.63 -11.76 -7.02
CA GLY A 235 28.99 -13.06 -6.46
C GLY A 235 28.26 -13.48 -5.20
N SER A 236 27.36 -12.64 -4.64
CA SER A 236 26.55 -13.03 -3.47
C SER A 236 25.67 -14.24 -3.78
N LYS A 237 25.57 -15.17 -2.84
CA LYS A 237 24.64 -16.30 -2.90
C LYS A 237 23.25 -15.81 -2.49
N ILE A 238 22.30 -15.98 -3.38
CA ILE A 238 20.95 -15.44 -3.22
C ILE A 238 20.00 -16.53 -2.75
N THR A 239 19.28 -16.27 -1.66
CA THR A 239 18.20 -17.12 -1.18
C THR A 239 16.93 -16.27 -1.11
N VAL A 240 15.92 -16.60 -1.91
CA VAL A 240 14.60 -15.97 -1.86
C VAL A 240 13.59 -16.97 -1.34
N ILE A 241 12.70 -16.49 -0.47
CA ILE A 241 11.60 -17.29 0.04
C ILE A 241 10.30 -16.50 -0.05
N GLY A 242 9.23 -17.17 -0.46
CA GLY A 242 7.93 -16.52 -0.58
C GLY A 242 6.80 -17.50 -0.87
N ASP A 243 5.59 -16.97 -0.78
CA ASP A 243 4.35 -17.63 -1.17
C ASP A 243 3.65 -16.79 -2.25
N ASP A 244 3.75 -17.21 -3.50
CA ASP A 244 3.11 -16.54 -4.63
C ASP A 244 1.60 -16.39 -4.43
N ALA A 245 0.96 -17.33 -3.72
CA ALA A 245 -0.45 -17.26 -3.34
C ALA A 245 -0.75 -16.19 -2.27
N GLN A 246 0.25 -15.56 -1.67
CA GLN A 246 0.10 -14.45 -0.71
C GLN A 246 0.58 -13.10 -1.26
N ASN A 247 0.80 -12.98 -2.58
CA ASN A 247 1.04 -11.68 -3.19
C ASN A 247 -0.28 -10.89 -3.26
N ILE A 248 -0.39 -9.83 -2.42
CA ILE A 248 -1.58 -8.99 -2.26
C ILE A 248 -1.26 -7.48 -2.27
N TYR A 249 -0.08 -7.10 -2.74
CA TYR A 249 0.39 -5.72 -2.75
C TYR A 249 0.70 -5.18 -4.15
N SER A 250 -0.02 -5.66 -5.18
CA SER A 250 0.15 -5.15 -6.54
C SER A 250 -0.12 -3.65 -6.65
N PHE A 251 -1.01 -3.11 -5.81
CA PHE A 251 -1.24 -1.66 -5.69
C PHE A 251 -0.01 -0.88 -5.16
N ARG A 252 1.02 -1.57 -4.62
CA ARG A 252 2.33 -1.02 -4.26
C ARG A 252 3.42 -1.39 -5.27
N ASN A 253 3.03 -1.73 -6.49
CA ASN A 253 3.90 -2.16 -7.58
C ASN A 253 4.67 -3.47 -7.28
N SER A 254 4.16 -4.35 -6.40
CA SER A 254 4.74 -5.68 -6.25
C SER A 254 4.51 -6.51 -7.51
N ASN A 255 5.49 -7.33 -7.86
CA ASN A 255 5.47 -8.13 -9.08
C ASN A 255 5.69 -9.61 -8.78
N VAL A 256 4.59 -10.35 -8.71
CA VAL A 256 4.64 -11.80 -8.48
C VAL A 256 5.44 -12.56 -9.56
N GLY A 257 5.56 -11.98 -10.76
CA GLY A 257 6.35 -12.55 -11.86
C GLY A 257 7.81 -12.83 -11.51
N PHE A 258 8.39 -12.11 -10.54
CA PHE A 258 9.76 -12.36 -10.11
C PHE A 258 9.93 -13.70 -9.42
N ILE A 259 9.03 -14.08 -8.52
CA ILE A 259 9.11 -15.39 -7.88
C ILE A 259 8.66 -16.52 -8.81
N LEU A 260 7.66 -16.26 -9.68
CA LEU A 260 7.16 -17.24 -10.65
C LEU A 260 8.23 -17.61 -11.70
N ASN A 261 8.97 -16.63 -12.20
CA ASN A 261 9.95 -16.78 -13.27
C ASN A 261 11.39 -16.57 -12.79
N TYR A 262 11.68 -16.85 -11.53
CA TYR A 262 12.96 -16.53 -10.89
C TYR A 262 14.17 -17.11 -11.63
N ASP A 263 14.05 -18.34 -12.14
CA ASP A 263 15.04 -19.08 -12.91
C ASP A 263 15.43 -18.39 -14.24
N LYS A 264 14.60 -17.50 -14.76
CA LYS A 264 14.94 -16.68 -15.94
C LYS A 264 15.94 -15.57 -15.61
N TYR A 265 16.08 -15.21 -14.35
CA TYR A 265 16.88 -14.07 -13.91
C TYR A 265 18.16 -14.49 -13.17
N ILE A 266 18.09 -15.55 -12.39
CA ILE A 266 19.19 -16.10 -11.60
C ILE A 266 19.48 -17.50 -12.14
N LYS A 267 20.70 -17.77 -12.54
CA LYS A 267 21.14 -19.07 -13.07
C LYS A 267 21.48 -20.04 -11.95
N ASP A 268 21.45 -21.33 -12.25
CA ASP A 268 21.85 -22.41 -11.35
C ASP A 268 21.10 -22.39 -10.00
N VAL A 269 19.79 -22.06 -10.07
CA VAL A 269 18.91 -21.97 -8.90
C VAL A 269 18.36 -23.34 -8.53
N VAL A 270 18.53 -23.71 -7.27
CA VAL A 270 17.84 -24.87 -6.69
C VAL A 270 16.50 -24.41 -6.11
N THR A 271 15.42 -25.05 -6.55
CA THR A 271 14.07 -24.74 -6.08
C THR A 271 13.60 -25.75 -5.05
N TYR A 272 13.27 -25.26 -3.87
CA TYR A 272 12.69 -26.03 -2.78
C TYR A 272 11.20 -25.68 -2.57
N LYS A 273 10.44 -26.61 -1.99
CA LYS A 273 9.03 -26.40 -1.63
C LYS A 273 8.81 -26.67 -0.15
N LEU A 274 8.15 -25.77 0.56
CA LEU A 274 7.69 -25.93 1.92
C LEU A 274 6.16 -26.01 1.92
N VAL A 275 5.61 -27.21 1.93
CA VAL A 275 4.16 -27.45 1.82
C VAL A 275 3.50 -27.87 3.13
N ASN A 276 4.26 -28.26 4.15
CA ASN A 276 3.74 -28.68 5.43
C ASN A 276 3.27 -27.48 6.26
N ASN A 277 1.98 -27.42 6.57
CA ASN A 277 1.39 -26.33 7.38
C ASN A 277 1.31 -26.74 8.84
N TYR A 278 1.93 -25.97 9.71
CA TYR A 278 1.98 -26.15 11.17
C TYR A 278 0.95 -25.28 11.92
N ARG A 279 0.23 -24.42 11.20
CA ARG A 279 -0.70 -23.45 11.78
C ARG A 279 -2.09 -24.01 11.96
N SER A 280 -2.70 -24.48 10.88
CA SER A 280 -4.14 -24.71 10.78
C SER A 280 -4.51 -26.20 10.81
N THR A 281 -5.77 -26.50 11.15
CA THR A 281 -6.33 -27.84 11.07
C THR A 281 -6.50 -28.30 9.62
N PRO A 282 -6.57 -29.63 9.36
CA PRO A 282 -6.76 -30.17 8.00
C PRO A 282 -7.99 -29.61 7.29
N GLU A 283 -9.08 -29.36 8.03
CA GLU A 283 -10.34 -28.87 7.48
C GLU A 283 -10.18 -27.45 6.88
N ILE A 284 -9.46 -26.55 7.58
CA ILE A 284 -9.15 -25.20 7.10
C ILE A 284 -8.22 -25.26 5.89
N ILE A 285 -7.22 -26.13 5.93
CA ILE A 285 -6.25 -26.31 4.83
C ILE A 285 -6.94 -26.82 3.58
N ASN A 286 -7.82 -27.83 3.70
CA ASN A 286 -8.58 -28.37 2.56
C ASN A 286 -9.45 -27.28 1.92
N PHE A 287 -10.11 -26.45 2.74
CA PHE A 287 -10.88 -25.32 2.26
C PHE A 287 -10.00 -24.32 1.48
N ALA A 288 -8.88 -23.93 2.05
CA ALA A 288 -7.97 -22.96 1.45
C ALA A 288 -7.33 -23.48 0.14
N ASN A 289 -6.92 -24.76 0.11
CA ASN A 289 -6.39 -25.39 -1.09
C ASN A 289 -7.42 -25.36 -2.22
N LYS A 290 -8.69 -25.75 -1.95
CA LYS A 290 -9.76 -25.77 -2.95
C LYS A 290 -10.07 -24.38 -3.50
N SER A 291 -9.90 -23.33 -2.71
CA SER A 291 -10.08 -21.96 -3.19
C SER A 291 -8.92 -21.51 -4.07
N ILE A 292 -7.68 -21.70 -3.63
CA ILE A 292 -6.51 -21.14 -4.33
C ILE A 292 -6.15 -21.94 -5.60
N GLU A 293 -6.50 -23.22 -5.69
CA GLU A 293 -6.23 -24.03 -6.89
C GLU A 293 -6.88 -23.46 -8.16
N LEU A 294 -7.90 -22.61 -8.02
CA LEU A 294 -8.60 -21.96 -9.13
C LEU A 294 -7.86 -20.75 -9.71
N ASN A 295 -6.77 -20.28 -9.08
CA ASN A 295 -5.87 -19.31 -9.69
C ASN A 295 -4.98 -19.98 -10.71
N THR A 296 -4.74 -19.31 -11.84
CA THR A 296 -3.89 -19.82 -12.93
C THR A 296 -2.44 -19.37 -12.78
N ASP A 297 -2.23 -18.15 -12.30
CA ASP A 297 -0.89 -17.57 -12.13
C ASP A 297 -0.31 -17.93 -10.76
N GLN A 298 0.16 -19.16 -10.63
CA GLN A 298 0.76 -19.65 -9.40
C GLN A 298 1.70 -20.85 -9.67
N ILE A 299 2.62 -21.07 -8.74
CA ILE A 299 3.44 -22.27 -8.73
C ILE A 299 2.61 -23.41 -8.12
N PRO A 300 2.40 -24.51 -8.85
CA PRO A 300 1.60 -25.63 -8.34
C PRO A 300 2.16 -26.17 -7.02
N LYS A 301 1.35 -26.05 -5.98
CA LYS A 301 1.63 -26.57 -4.64
C LYS A 301 0.34 -26.80 -3.88
N GLU A 302 0.36 -27.76 -2.98
CA GLU A 302 -0.78 -28.10 -2.12
C GLU A 302 -0.31 -28.13 -0.66
N MET A 303 -0.99 -27.37 0.21
CA MET A 303 -0.70 -27.41 1.64
C MET A 303 -1.06 -28.77 2.25
N LYS A 304 -0.16 -29.28 3.10
CA LYS A 304 -0.34 -30.51 3.86
C LYS A 304 -0.44 -30.18 5.35
N ALA A 305 -1.53 -30.63 5.99
CA ALA A 305 -1.69 -30.42 7.42
C ALA A 305 -0.74 -31.30 8.22
N THR A 306 -0.11 -30.71 9.24
CA THR A 306 0.67 -31.47 10.25
C THR A 306 -0.13 -31.70 11.54
N LYS A 307 -1.16 -30.89 11.79
CA LYS A 307 -2.05 -31.04 12.93
C LYS A 307 -3.04 -32.19 12.71
N LYS A 308 -3.53 -32.75 13.81
CA LYS A 308 -4.62 -33.71 13.78
C LYS A 308 -5.94 -33.02 13.44
N SER A 309 -6.81 -33.75 12.76
CA SER A 309 -8.18 -33.32 12.46
C SER A 309 -8.99 -33.14 13.75
N GLU A 310 -9.64 -31.99 13.88
CA GLU A 310 -10.62 -31.69 14.92
C GLU A 310 -12.06 -31.98 14.44
N LYS A 311 -12.23 -32.37 13.17
CA LYS A 311 -13.51 -32.63 12.50
C LYS A 311 -14.45 -31.41 12.48
N ILE A 312 -13.86 -30.19 12.56
CA ILE A 312 -14.59 -28.94 12.55
C ILE A 312 -14.34 -28.25 11.21
N LYS A 313 -15.27 -28.40 10.26
CA LYS A 313 -15.20 -27.73 8.97
C LYS A 313 -15.45 -26.23 9.11
N PRO A 314 -14.86 -25.38 8.26
CA PRO A 314 -15.26 -23.99 8.12
C PRO A 314 -16.78 -23.85 7.98
N ILE A 315 -17.34 -22.85 8.62
CA ILE A 315 -18.79 -22.60 8.64
C ILE A 315 -19.10 -21.39 7.79
N VAL A 316 -20.09 -21.51 6.91
CA VAL A 316 -20.62 -20.40 6.11
C VAL A 316 -22.02 -20.06 6.57
N ILE A 317 -22.23 -18.81 7.00
CA ILE A 317 -23.51 -18.37 7.58
C ILE A 317 -24.08 -17.20 6.77
N LYS A 318 -25.38 -17.32 6.45
CA LYS A 318 -26.17 -16.19 5.96
C LYS A 318 -26.86 -15.45 7.11
N TYR A 319 -26.66 -14.14 7.14
CA TYR A 319 -27.41 -13.23 8.01
C TYR A 319 -28.42 -12.39 7.21
N SER A 320 -29.51 -12.02 7.86
CA SER A 320 -30.57 -11.22 7.22
C SER A 320 -30.11 -9.81 6.88
N ASN A 321 -29.27 -9.21 7.72
CA ASN A 321 -28.65 -7.91 7.55
C ASN A 321 -27.36 -7.76 8.36
N GLU A 322 -26.66 -6.65 8.20
CA GLU A 322 -25.38 -6.37 8.86
C GLU A 322 -25.50 -6.24 10.39
N THR A 323 -26.60 -5.71 10.90
CA THR A 323 -26.84 -5.60 12.34
C THR A 323 -26.95 -6.98 12.99
N ASN A 324 -27.77 -7.88 12.42
CA ASN A 324 -27.90 -9.25 12.91
C ASN A 324 -26.57 -10.03 12.79
N GLN A 325 -25.78 -9.74 11.77
CA GLN A 325 -24.42 -10.30 11.64
C GLN A 325 -23.54 -9.85 12.81
N SER A 326 -23.49 -8.53 13.07
CA SER A 326 -22.64 -7.95 14.14
C SER A 326 -23.06 -8.48 15.51
N THR A 327 -24.35 -8.41 15.87
CA THR A 327 -24.84 -8.93 17.16
C THR A 327 -24.55 -10.42 17.34
N SER A 328 -24.75 -11.23 16.29
CA SER A 328 -24.45 -12.67 16.37
C SER A 328 -22.96 -12.95 16.56
N ILE A 329 -22.07 -12.20 15.89
CA ILE A 329 -20.64 -12.34 16.02
C ILE A 329 -20.19 -11.98 17.44
N ILE A 330 -20.72 -10.88 18.02
CA ILE A 330 -20.41 -10.51 19.41
C ILE A 330 -20.81 -11.61 20.38
N ASN A 331 -22.02 -12.17 20.24
CA ASN A 331 -22.45 -13.28 21.09
C ASN A 331 -21.53 -14.52 20.96
N LYS A 332 -21.06 -14.84 19.76
CA LYS A 332 -20.10 -15.93 19.54
C LYS A 332 -18.70 -15.62 20.11
N ILE A 333 -18.23 -14.40 19.99
CA ILE A 333 -16.96 -13.98 20.61
C ILE A 333 -17.02 -14.19 22.12
N LEU A 334 -18.12 -13.80 22.76
CA LEU A 334 -18.37 -14.03 24.19
C LEU A 334 -18.45 -15.53 24.50
N GLU A 335 -19.11 -16.32 23.66
CA GLU A 335 -19.18 -17.79 23.82
C GLU A 335 -17.78 -18.41 23.74
N TYR A 336 -17.00 -18.07 22.72
CA TYR A 336 -15.63 -18.57 22.59
C TYR A 336 -14.75 -18.21 23.80
N ASN A 337 -14.87 -16.98 24.28
CA ASN A 337 -14.10 -16.55 25.43
C ASN A 337 -14.60 -17.19 26.73
N LYS A 338 -15.90 -17.06 27.08
CA LYS A 338 -16.43 -17.50 28.38
C LYS A 338 -16.56 -19.03 28.49
N LYS A 339 -17.07 -19.68 27.43
CA LYS A 339 -17.36 -21.13 27.45
C LYS A 339 -16.16 -21.96 27.00
N HIS A 340 -15.51 -21.58 25.90
CA HIS A 340 -14.39 -22.32 25.34
C HIS A 340 -13.01 -21.87 25.87
N LYS A 341 -12.97 -20.82 26.70
CA LYS A 341 -11.74 -20.28 27.33
C LYS A 341 -10.68 -19.85 26.32
N ILE A 342 -11.10 -19.40 25.15
CA ILE A 342 -10.18 -18.84 24.15
C ILE A 342 -9.95 -17.35 24.51
N PRO A 343 -8.72 -16.92 24.74
CA PRO A 343 -8.43 -15.53 25.07
C PRO A 343 -8.75 -14.60 23.91
N TYR A 344 -9.08 -13.33 24.21
CA TYR A 344 -9.50 -12.37 23.18
C TYR A 344 -8.42 -12.11 22.11
N ASP A 345 -7.15 -12.15 22.47
CA ASP A 345 -6.04 -12.01 21.52
C ASP A 345 -5.86 -13.20 20.56
N GLU A 346 -6.56 -14.30 20.77
CA GLU A 346 -6.67 -15.44 19.85
C GLU A 346 -7.99 -15.44 19.04
N ILE A 347 -8.75 -14.32 19.05
CA ILE A 347 -9.99 -14.14 18.28
C ILE A 347 -9.85 -12.92 17.38
N CYS A 348 -10.27 -13.05 16.12
CA CYS A 348 -10.18 -11.99 15.14
C CYS A 348 -11.43 -11.88 14.27
N VAL A 349 -11.83 -10.64 13.96
CA VAL A 349 -12.79 -10.35 12.90
C VAL A 349 -12.06 -9.73 11.72
N ILE A 350 -12.15 -10.38 10.56
CA ILE A 350 -11.51 -9.95 9.31
C ILE A 350 -12.56 -9.51 8.30
N SER A 351 -12.31 -8.40 7.62
CA SER A 351 -13.12 -7.97 6.48
C SER A 351 -12.24 -7.51 5.31
N ARG A 352 -12.75 -7.68 4.07
CA ARG A 352 -12.09 -7.16 2.86
C ARG A 352 -12.01 -5.64 2.86
N ILE A 353 -13.02 -4.97 3.37
CA ILE A 353 -13.15 -3.52 3.44
C ILE A 353 -13.35 -3.08 4.90
N ASN A 354 -12.94 -1.84 5.21
CA ASN A 354 -12.90 -1.36 6.61
C ASN A 354 -14.29 -1.07 7.20
N PHE A 355 -15.26 -0.72 6.36
CA PHE A 355 -16.57 -0.27 6.84
C PHE A 355 -17.31 -1.31 7.71
N PRO A 356 -17.42 -2.60 7.33
CA PRO A 356 -18.12 -3.60 8.16
C PRO A 356 -17.46 -3.84 9.52
N LEU A 357 -16.14 -3.61 9.63
CA LEU A 357 -15.45 -3.71 10.92
C LEU A 357 -15.89 -2.63 11.90
N LYS A 358 -16.29 -1.46 11.40
CA LYS A 358 -16.86 -0.40 12.24
C LYS A 358 -18.20 -0.78 12.83
N ASN A 359 -19.02 -1.51 12.07
CA ASN A 359 -20.29 -2.01 12.59
C ASN A 359 -20.07 -3.00 13.76
N ILE A 360 -19.00 -3.82 13.66
CA ILE A 360 -18.60 -4.70 14.77
C ILE A 360 -18.09 -3.88 15.95
N GLU A 361 -17.28 -2.88 15.70
CA GLU A 361 -16.76 -1.96 16.73
C GLU A 361 -17.90 -1.25 17.48
N GLU A 362 -18.85 -0.71 16.76
CA GLU A 362 -20.04 -0.06 17.35
C GLU A 362 -20.88 -1.03 18.22
N GLU A 363 -21.02 -2.27 17.81
CA GLU A 363 -21.73 -3.28 18.59
C GLU A 363 -20.93 -3.72 19.82
N ILE A 364 -19.58 -3.80 19.75
CA ILE A 364 -18.73 -4.01 20.93
C ILE A 364 -18.87 -2.84 21.91
N GLU A 365 -18.80 -1.61 21.43
CA GLU A 365 -18.96 -0.42 22.27
C GLU A 365 -20.33 -0.40 22.98
N LYS A 366 -21.39 -0.76 22.26
CA LYS A 366 -22.72 -0.89 22.83
C LYS A 366 -22.75 -1.93 23.93
N HIS A 367 -22.26 -3.14 23.68
CA HIS A 367 -22.12 -4.19 24.69
C HIS A 367 -21.34 -3.69 25.91
N ASN A 368 -20.15 -3.09 25.68
CA ASN A 368 -19.28 -2.62 26.74
C ASN A 368 -19.85 -1.49 27.59
N ASN A 369 -20.86 -0.76 27.07
CA ASN A 369 -21.59 0.26 27.83
C ASN A 369 -22.74 -0.31 28.66
N GLU A 370 -23.19 -1.54 28.37
CA GLU A 370 -24.32 -2.20 29.04
C GLU A 370 -23.86 -3.20 30.12
N VAL A 371 -22.57 -3.53 30.19
CA VAL A 371 -22.03 -4.54 31.10
C VAL A 371 -21.02 -3.96 32.07
N ASP A 372 -20.76 -4.69 33.19
CA ASP A 372 -19.70 -4.37 34.16
C ASP A 372 -18.29 -4.52 33.55
N TYR A 373 -17.32 -3.93 34.23
CA TYR A 373 -15.94 -3.84 33.72
C TYR A 373 -15.33 -5.21 33.35
N ASP A 374 -15.59 -6.23 34.17
CA ASP A 374 -15.03 -7.59 34.00
C ASP A 374 -15.68 -8.36 32.82
N ASP A 375 -16.83 -7.93 32.36
CA ASP A 375 -17.57 -8.54 31.25
C ASP A 375 -17.33 -7.82 29.90
N LYS A 376 -16.53 -6.75 29.89
CA LYS A 376 -16.22 -5.99 28.67
C LYS A 376 -15.38 -6.79 27.70
N ILE A 377 -15.58 -6.56 26.43
CA ILE A 377 -14.74 -7.09 25.35
C ILE A 377 -13.62 -6.08 25.08
N PRO A 378 -12.38 -6.35 25.50
CA PRO A 378 -11.24 -5.53 25.12
C PRO A 378 -10.92 -5.76 23.65
N TYR A 379 -10.75 -4.70 22.88
CA TYR A 379 -10.47 -4.85 21.44
C TYR A 379 -9.44 -3.83 20.93
N ILE A 380 -8.88 -4.14 19.77
CA ILE A 380 -8.05 -3.23 18.98
C ILE A 380 -8.52 -3.25 17.53
N ALA A 381 -8.83 -2.07 16.98
CA ALA A 381 -9.23 -1.91 15.60
C ALA A 381 -8.06 -1.41 14.75
N LEU A 382 -7.53 -2.30 13.89
CA LEU A 382 -6.46 -1.99 12.95
C LEU A 382 -7.04 -1.62 11.58
N ILE A 383 -7.91 -0.59 11.57
CA ILE A 383 -8.74 -0.27 10.42
C ILE A 383 -8.11 0.80 9.52
N THR A 384 -7.24 1.68 10.06
CA THR A 384 -6.68 2.81 9.33
C THR A 384 -5.16 2.87 9.38
N ASP A 385 -4.54 3.48 8.35
CA ASP A 385 -3.08 3.65 8.25
C ASP A 385 -2.55 4.86 9.06
N ASP A 386 -3.43 5.64 9.72
CA ASP A 386 -3.10 6.95 10.27
C ASP A 386 -2.45 6.96 11.65
N ASN A 387 -2.27 5.83 12.27
CA ASN A 387 -1.59 5.76 13.55
C ASN A 387 -0.07 5.67 13.37
N LYS A 388 0.60 6.81 13.11
CA LYS A 388 2.07 6.91 13.13
C LYS A 388 2.68 6.49 14.47
N ASP A 389 1.93 6.51 15.56
CA ASP A 389 2.38 6.13 16.89
C ASP A 389 1.89 4.75 17.36
N ASN A 390 0.94 4.14 16.69
CA ASN A 390 0.52 2.79 16.98
C ASN A 390 1.29 1.84 16.05
N LYS A 391 2.41 1.34 16.52
CA LYS A 391 2.90 0.02 16.16
C LYS A 391 1.75 -0.93 16.46
N ALA A 392 0.89 -1.14 15.46
CA ALA A 392 -0.30 -1.96 15.55
C ALA A 392 0.11 -3.42 15.71
N LYS A 393 0.54 -3.74 16.91
CA LYS A 393 0.81 -5.11 17.34
C LYS A 393 -0.51 -5.67 17.83
N ILE A 394 -0.74 -6.96 17.57
CA ILE A 394 -1.71 -7.72 18.33
C ILE A 394 -1.45 -7.36 19.79
N LYS A 395 -2.44 -6.77 20.44
CA LYS A 395 -2.32 -6.41 21.83
C LYS A 395 -2.77 -7.60 22.65
N LYS A 396 -1.93 -8.03 23.56
CA LYS A 396 -2.25 -9.14 24.46
C LYS A 396 -3.61 -8.90 25.12
N ASP A 397 -4.40 -9.94 25.26
CA ASP A 397 -5.73 -9.94 25.86
C ASP A 397 -6.79 -9.05 25.14
N HIS A 398 -6.56 -8.69 23.84
CA HIS A 398 -7.51 -7.87 23.07
C HIS A 398 -7.93 -8.55 21.77
N LEU A 399 -9.24 -8.57 21.53
CA LEU A 399 -9.84 -8.96 20.24
C LEU A 399 -9.28 -8.09 19.09
N SER A 400 -8.98 -8.68 17.96
CA SER A 400 -8.48 -7.96 16.79
C SER A 400 -9.59 -7.73 15.74
N LEU A 401 -9.79 -6.46 15.33
CA LEU A 401 -10.62 -6.09 14.18
C LEU A 401 -9.70 -5.61 13.07
N VAL A 402 -9.56 -6.37 11.97
CA VAL A 402 -8.52 -6.09 10.96
C VAL A 402 -9.04 -6.24 9.53
N SER A 403 -8.48 -5.46 8.61
CA SER A 403 -8.65 -5.74 7.18
C SER A 403 -7.78 -6.94 6.76
N VAL A 404 -8.15 -7.58 5.63
CA VAL A 404 -7.36 -8.70 5.08
C VAL A 404 -5.89 -8.34 4.90
N HIS A 405 -5.58 -7.13 4.41
CA HIS A 405 -4.20 -6.68 4.23
C HIS A 405 -3.42 -6.58 5.55
N LYS A 406 -4.07 -6.12 6.60
CA LYS A 406 -3.46 -6.02 7.94
C LYS A 406 -3.35 -7.38 8.64
N ALA A 407 -4.18 -8.36 8.25
CA ALA A 407 -4.12 -9.72 8.76
C ALA A 407 -2.93 -10.53 8.21
N LYS A 408 -2.30 -10.09 7.12
CA LYS A 408 -1.14 -10.78 6.55
C LYS A 408 0.01 -10.85 7.57
N GLY A 409 0.57 -12.04 7.76
CA GLY A 409 1.62 -12.31 8.74
C GLY A 409 1.12 -12.65 10.16
N LEU A 410 -0.16 -12.41 10.46
CA LEU A 410 -0.78 -12.69 11.75
C LEU A 410 -1.57 -14.00 11.74
N GLU A 411 -1.98 -14.49 12.92
CA GLU A 411 -2.75 -15.74 13.07
C GLU A 411 -3.51 -15.77 14.39
N TRP A 412 -4.67 -16.42 14.40
CA TRP A 412 -5.58 -16.53 15.55
C TRP A 412 -6.22 -17.91 15.64
N ASP A 413 -6.66 -18.31 16.81
CA ASP A 413 -7.41 -19.58 16.97
C ASP A 413 -8.76 -19.53 16.27
N VAL A 414 -9.46 -18.39 16.39
CA VAL A 414 -10.80 -18.16 15.84
C VAL A 414 -10.78 -16.95 14.91
N VAL A 415 -11.28 -17.13 13.68
CA VAL A 415 -11.44 -16.05 12.72
C VAL A 415 -12.87 -15.98 12.21
N PHE A 416 -13.47 -14.80 12.32
CA PHE A 416 -14.72 -14.41 11.66
C PHE A 416 -14.40 -13.62 10.40
N LEU A 417 -14.59 -14.20 9.24
CA LEU A 417 -14.44 -13.52 7.96
C LEU A 417 -15.81 -13.02 7.50
N ILE A 418 -16.01 -11.71 7.62
CA ILE A 418 -17.31 -11.08 7.38
C ILE A 418 -17.42 -10.47 5.99
N THR A 419 -18.65 -10.20 5.56
CA THR A 419 -18.97 -9.49 4.31
C THR A 419 -18.49 -10.25 3.06
N CYS A 420 -18.61 -11.58 3.09
CA CYS A 420 -18.28 -12.42 1.95
C CYS A 420 -19.42 -12.45 0.91
N ASN A 421 -19.80 -11.26 0.45
CA ASN A 421 -20.74 -11.03 -0.64
C ASN A 421 -19.99 -10.86 -1.97
N ASP A 422 -20.58 -11.26 -3.09
CA ASP A 422 -19.94 -11.20 -4.42
C ASP A 422 -19.75 -9.76 -4.97
N ASP A 423 -20.28 -8.76 -4.30
CA ASP A 423 -20.07 -7.33 -4.57
C ASP A 423 -19.10 -6.65 -3.59
N LYS A 424 -18.61 -7.38 -2.61
CA LYS A 424 -17.70 -6.88 -1.57
C LYS A 424 -16.39 -7.69 -1.50
N PHE A 425 -16.49 -9.01 -1.64
CA PHE A 425 -15.35 -9.93 -1.68
C PHE A 425 -15.62 -11.05 -2.67
N PRO A 426 -15.21 -10.92 -3.94
CA PRO A 426 -14.30 -9.90 -4.49
C PRO A 426 -14.96 -8.51 -4.60
N SER A 427 -14.16 -7.46 -4.39
CA SER A 427 -14.55 -6.08 -4.65
C SER A 427 -14.51 -5.77 -6.14
N GLU A 428 -13.62 -6.42 -6.88
CA GLU A 428 -13.44 -6.32 -8.31
C GLU A 428 -13.45 -7.70 -8.96
N VAL A 429 -13.93 -7.77 -10.19
CA VAL A 429 -14.17 -9.05 -10.90
C VAL A 429 -13.54 -9.12 -12.29
N ASP A 430 -12.69 -8.14 -12.65
CA ASP A 430 -11.81 -8.37 -13.78
C ASP A 430 -10.85 -9.52 -13.48
N MET A 431 -10.36 -10.16 -14.54
CA MET A 431 -9.66 -11.43 -14.35
C MET A 431 -8.34 -11.32 -13.59
N VAL A 432 -7.70 -10.12 -13.58
CA VAL A 432 -6.47 -9.89 -12.82
C VAL A 432 -6.81 -9.62 -11.39
N ALA A 433 -7.67 -8.62 -11.17
CA ALA A 433 -8.15 -8.28 -9.85
C ALA A 433 -8.79 -9.51 -9.18
N LEU A 434 -9.50 -10.36 -9.93
CA LEU A 434 -10.10 -11.56 -9.39
C LEU A 434 -9.06 -12.53 -8.84
N GLN A 435 -7.91 -12.72 -9.49
CA GLN A 435 -6.86 -13.58 -8.93
C GLN A 435 -6.19 -12.96 -7.72
N GLU A 436 -5.97 -11.65 -7.70
CA GLU A 436 -5.47 -10.96 -6.52
C GLU A 436 -6.49 -11.01 -5.39
N GLU A 437 -7.76 -10.75 -5.68
CA GLU A 437 -8.86 -10.89 -4.71
C GLU A 437 -8.94 -12.33 -4.16
N ARG A 438 -8.68 -13.34 -4.97
CA ARG A 438 -8.59 -14.73 -4.50
C ARG A 438 -7.36 -14.97 -3.62
N ARG A 439 -6.23 -14.35 -3.89
CA ARG A 439 -5.07 -14.36 -2.99
C ARG A 439 -5.40 -13.66 -1.67
N LEU A 440 -6.13 -12.54 -1.71
CA LEU A 440 -6.64 -11.89 -0.50
C LEU A 440 -7.57 -12.83 0.29
N PHE A 441 -8.48 -13.50 -0.40
CA PHE A 441 -9.35 -14.50 0.24
C PHE A 441 -8.53 -15.64 0.85
N TYR A 442 -7.55 -16.18 0.11
CA TYR A 442 -6.63 -17.20 0.60
C TYR A 442 -5.83 -16.72 1.81
N VAL A 443 -5.34 -15.49 1.81
CA VAL A 443 -4.70 -14.90 2.99
C VAL A 443 -5.66 -14.90 4.17
N ALA A 444 -6.89 -14.44 4.02
CA ALA A 444 -7.87 -14.40 5.11
C ALA A 444 -8.19 -15.79 5.68
N VAL A 445 -8.48 -16.77 4.82
CA VAL A 445 -8.88 -18.13 5.24
C VAL A 445 -7.72 -19.00 5.74
N THR A 446 -6.48 -18.54 5.58
CA THR A 446 -5.29 -19.17 6.14
C THR A 446 -4.81 -18.52 7.44
N ARG A 447 -5.56 -17.55 8.00
CA ARG A 447 -5.24 -16.94 9.30
C ARG A 447 -5.67 -17.77 10.49
N PRO A 448 -6.84 -18.51 10.44
CA PRO A 448 -7.29 -19.29 11.59
C PRO A 448 -6.42 -20.52 11.83
N LYS A 449 -6.22 -20.83 13.13
CA LYS A 449 -5.57 -22.05 13.57
C LYS A 449 -6.58 -23.20 13.71
N ARG A 450 -7.81 -22.92 14.20
CA ARG A 450 -8.81 -23.95 14.57
C ARG A 450 -10.22 -23.68 14.05
N HIS A 451 -10.71 -22.43 14.08
CA HIS A 451 -12.10 -22.12 13.76
C HIS A 451 -12.18 -21.03 12.71
N LEU A 452 -12.91 -21.30 11.63
CA LEU A 452 -13.20 -20.33 10.57
C LEU A 452 -14.71 -20.20 10.37
N GLU A 453 -15.23 -19.02 10.61
CA GLU A 453 -16.59 -18.67 10.23
C GLU A 453 -16.56 -17.63 9.12
N ILE A 454 -17.25 -17.91 8.03
CA ILE A 454 -17.42 -17.03 6.88
C ILE A 454 -18.86 -16.57 6.86
N SER A 455 -19.10 -15.27 6.74
CA SER A 455 -20.47 -14.77 6.74
C SER A 455 -20.75 -13.75 5.64
N PHE A 456 -22.00 -13.74 5.19
CA PHE A 456 -22.51 -12.83 4.19
C PHE A 456 -23.93 -12.40 4.54
N THR A 457 -24.40 -11.31 3.90
CA THR A 457 -25.74 -10.76 4.05
C THR A 457 -26.42 -10.66 2.69
N GLY A 458 -27.76 -10.60 2.65
CA GLY A 458 -28.49 -10.49 1.39
C GLY A 458 -28.51 -11.77 0.56
N ASN A 459 -28.52 -11.68 -0.77
CA ASN A 459 -28.83 -12.79 -1.67
C ASN A 459 -27.64 -13.28 -2.52
N THR A 460 -26.47 -12.66 -2.41
CA THR A 460 -25.28 -13.04 -3.19
C THR A 460 -24.15 -13.44 -2.27
N ILE A 461 -23.76 -14.70 -2.33
CA ILE A 461 -22.55 -15.19 -1.65
C ILE A 461 -21.33 -14.86 -2.52
N SER A 462 -20.18 -14.69 -1.88
CA SER A 462 -18.89 -14.60 -2.58
C SER A 462 -18.68 -15.77 -3.52
N ARG A 463 -18.27 -15.47 -4.77
CA ARG A 463 -17.93 -16.53 -5.76
C ARG A 463 -16.83 -17.44 -5.25
N PHE A 464 -15.89 -16.96 -4.45
CA PHE A 464 -14.81 -17.77 -3.87
C PHE A 464 -15.33 -18.91 -2.97
N VAL A 465 -16.48 -18.71 -2.33
CA VAL A 465 -17.17 -19.73 -1.55
C VAL A 465 -18.05 -20.58 -2.47
N GLY A 466 -18.79 -19.95 -3.39
CA GLY A 466 -19.70 -20.64 -4.31
C GLY A 466 -18.99 -21.62 -5.24
N GLU A 467 -17.82 -21.27 -5.76
CA GLU A 467 -17.01 -22.10 -6.68
C GLU A 467 -16.58 -23.43 -6.06
N ILE A 468 -16.31 -23.45 -4.76
CA ILE A 468 -15.80 -24.64 -4.05
C ILE A 468 -16.88 -25.39 -3.28
N LYS A 469 -18.14 -24.96 -3.34
CA LYS A 469 -19.28 -25.56 -2.64
C LYS A 469 -19.39 -27.08 -2.86
N LYS A 470 -19.12 -27.55 -4.07
CA LYS A 470 -19.22 -28.97 -4.45
C LYS A 470 -18.20 -29.91 -3.75
N HIS A 471 -17.18 -29.37 -3.11
CA HIS A 471 -16.06 -30.14 -2.55
C HIS A 471 -16.27 -30.59 -1.11
N ASP A 472 -17.43 -30.36 -0.50
CA ASP A 472 -17.76 -30.77 0.89
C ASP A 472 -16.68 -30.34 1.92
N VAL A 473 -16.09 -29.16 1.73
CA VAL A 473 -15.03 -28.62 2.61
C VAL A 473 -15.55 -27.64 3.65
N MET A 474 -16.86 -27.39 3.69
CA MET A 474 -17.50 -26.44 4.59
C MET A 474 -18.91 -26.86 4.97
N ASN A 475 -19.44 -26.29 6.05
CA ASN A 475 -20.83 -26.43 6.49
C ASN A 475 -21.59 -25.12 6.27
N PHE A 476 -22.83 -25.22 5.79
CA PHE A 476 -23.69 -24.06 5.58
C PHE A 476 -24.78 -23.96 6.65
N ILE A 477 -25.01 -22.73 7.15
CA ILE A 477 -26.10 -22.42 8.08
C ILE A 477 -26.97 -21.33 7.47
N LYS A 478 -28.29 -21.53 7.51
CA LYS A 478 -29.30 -20.62 6.90
C LYS A 478 -29.03 -20.40 5.40
N PHE A 479 -28.63 -21.45 4.71
CA PHE A 479 -28.27 -21.42 3.31
C PHE A 479 -29.25 -22.28 2.51
N ASP A 480 -29.71 -21.75 1.36
CA ASP A 480 -30.38 -22.51 0.33
C ASP A 480 -29.72 -22.26 -1.04
N GLU A 481 -30.02 -23.09 -2.04
CA GLU A 481 -29.40 -23.02 -3.35
C GLU A 481 -29.67 -21.70 -4.10
N SER A 482 -30.73 -20.98 -3.74
CA SER A 482 -31.05 -19.68 -4.35
C SER A 482 -30.00 -18.60 -4.08
N TYR A 483 -29.17 -18.78 -3.06
CA TYR A 483 -28.12 -17.83 -2.66
C TYR A 483 -26.77 -18.05 -3.36
N VAL A 484 -26.63 -19.07 -4.20
CA VAL A 484 -25.37 -19.36 -4.95
C VAL A 484 -25.27 -18.52 -6.23
N ARG A 485 -26.08 -17.51 -6.38
CA ARG A 485 -26.02 -16.65 -7.55
C ARG A 485 -24.97 -15.55 -7.35
N TYR A 486 -23.81 -15.71 -7.96
CA TYR A 486 -22.97 -14.58 -8.31
C TYR A 486 -23.35 -14.11 -9.72
N ASN A 487 -23.25 -12.83 -9.95
CA ASN A 487 -23.63 -12.24 -11.24
C ASN A 487 -22.51 -12.48 -12.26
N ASP A 488 -22.61 -13.59 -13.02
CA ASP A 488 -21.66 -13.90 -14.10
C ASP A 488 -21.61 -12.82 -15.17
N ASN A 489 -22.65 -11.95 -15.23
CA ASN A 489 -22.71 -10.81 -16.13
C ASN A 489 -21.96 -9.56 -15.64
N ARG A 490 -21.20 -9.62 -14.58
CA ARG A 490 -20.23 -8.57 -14.23
C ARG A 490 -19.06 -8.51 -15.22
N ASN A 491 -19.31 -8.73 -16.48
CA ASN A 491 -18.38 -8.34 -17.53
C ASN A 491 -18.31 -6.81 -17.56
N VAL A 492 -17.53 -6.27 -16.62
CA VAL A 492 -17.14 -4.88 -16.65
C VAL A 492 -16.26 -4.73 -17.90
N LYS A 493 -16.83 -4.22 -18.95
CA LYS A 493 -16.04 -3.68 -20.04
C LYS A 493 -15.30 -2.49 -19.46
N PHE A 494 -14.02 -2.68 -19.17
CA PHE A 494 -13.19 -1.63 -18.57
C PHE A 494 -13.17 -0.42 -19.49
N LYS A 495 -13.75 0.66 -19.01
CA LYS A 495 -13.50 1.98 -19.51
C LYS A 495 -12.24 2.48 -18.84
N SER A 496 -11.10 2.44 -19.50
CA SER A 496 -9.85 2.98 -18.99
C SER A 496 -9.61 4.37 -19.53
N GLY A 497 -9.32 5.32 -18.64
CA GLY A 497 -8.81 6.63 -19.02
C GLY A 497 -7.40 6.52 -19.61
N VAL A 498 -7.05 7.40 -20.54
CA VAL A 498 -5.70 7.45 -21.12
C VAL A 498 -4.64 7.54 -20.03
N THR A 499 -4.81 8.42 -19.05
CA THR A 499 -3.88 8.58 -17.92
C THR A 499 -3.69 7.27 -17.14
N GLN A 500 -4.78 6.55 -16.84
CA GLN A 500 -4.71 5.25 -16.14
C GLN A 500 -3.93 4.20 -16.95
N LEU A 501 -4.10 4.20 -18.28
CA LEU A 501 -3.34 3.29 -19.14
C LEU A 501 -1.84 3.59 -19.14
N ILE A 502 -1.50 4.87 -19.14
CA ILE A 502 -0.10 5.30 -19.09
C ILE A 502 0.53 4.95 -17.75
N GLU A 503 -0.17 5.12 -16.65
CA GLU A 503 0.28 4.70 -15.30
C GLU A 503 0.50 3.18 -15.18
N MET A 504 -0.13 2.39 -16.04
CA MET A 504 0.09 0.94 -16.10
C MET A 504 1.37 0.54 -16.82
N LEU A 505 2.02 1.41 -17.58
CA LEU A 505 3.24 1.12 -18.32
C LEU A 505 4.44 1.00 -17.38
N ASP A 506 5.29 0.00 -17.60
CA ASP A 506 6.62 -0.06 -16.99
C ASP A 506 7.72 0.22 -18.04
N GLN A 507 8.96 0.33 -17.60
CA GLN A 507 10.08 0.62 -18.48
C GLN A 507 10.25 -0.42 -19.58
N ARG A 508 9.90 -1.68 -19.34
CA ARG A 508 9.98 -2.76 -20.32
C ARG A 508 8.92 -2.61 -21.42
N ASP A 509 7.73 -2.18 -21.06
CA ASP A 509 6.67 -1.89 -22.03
C ASP A 509 7.12 -0.73 -22.93
N ILE A 510 7.74 0.28 -22.37
CA ILE A 510 8.28 1.44 -23.11
C ILE A 510 9.43 1.01 -24.03
N GLU A 511 10.37 0.21 -23.55
CA GLU A 511 11.46 -0.34 -24.37
C GLU A 511 10.93 -1.26 -25.48
N ASP A 512 9.91 -2.06 -25.22
CA ASP A 512 9.28 -2.93 -26.21
C ASP A 512 8.55 -2.09 -27.28
N MET A 513 7.84 -1.03 -26.87
CA MET A 513 7.23 -0.09 -27.82
C MET A 513 8.27 0.60 -28.71
N ARG A 514 9.43 0.97 -28.18
CA ARG A 514 10.56 1.52 -28.97
C ARG A 514 11.15 0.50 -29.91
N LYS A 515 11.45 -0.71 -29.45
CA LYS A 515 11.98 -1.81 -30.28
C LYS A 515 11.05 -2.16 -31.45
N LYS A 516 9.76 -2.07 -31.23
CA LYS A 516 8.71 -2.30 -32.25
C LYS A 516 8.41 -1.06 -33.09
N SER A 517 9.10 0.05 -32.85
CA SER A 517 8.87 1.34 -33.49
C SER A 517 7.40 1.80 -33.39
N ILE A 518 6.71 1.42 -32.32
CA ILE A 518 5.33 1.88 -32.04
C ILE A 518 5.35 3.34 -31.62
N ILE A 519 6.29 3.71 -30.74
CA ILE A 519 6.54 5.10 -30.37
C ILE A 519 7.80 5.58 -31.10
N PRO A 520 7.74 6.76 -31.75
CA PRO A 520 8.85 7.32 -32.47
C PRO A 520 9.91 7.91 -31.50
N ASP A 521 11.14 8.00 -31.96
CA ASP A 521 12.17 8.80 -31.30
C ASP A 521 11.91 10.28 -31.59
N LEU A 522 11.20 10.95 -30.68
CA LEU A 522 10.84 12.34 -30.84
C LEU A 522 11.84 13.22 -30.14
N ILE A 523 12.40 14.17 -30.86
CA ILE A 523 13.24 15.24 -30.31
C ILE A 523 12.36 16.48 -30.19
N PRO A 524 12.16 17.05 -29.00
CA PRO A 524 11.36 18.26 -28.87
C PRO A 524 12.07 19.49 -29.41
N THR A 525 11.33 20.35 -30.07
CA THR A 525 11.70 21.76 -30.18
C THR A 525 11.23 22.48 -28.92
N ILE A 526 12.16 22.98 -28.12
CA ILE A 526 11.84 23.68 -26.87
C ILE A 526 11.89 25.19 -27.13
N GLU A 527 10.79 25.84 -26.83
CA GLU A 527 10.65 27.29 -26.92
C GLU A 527 10.40 27.88 -25.53
N ASN A 528 11.10 28.93 -25.19
CA ASN A 528 10.82 29.72 -24.00
C ASN A 528 9.79 30.80 -24.36
N VAL A 529 8.56 30.63 -23.92
CA VAL A 529 7.46 31.56 -24.22
C VAL A 529 7.34 32.70 -23.21
N HIS A 530 7.88 32.49 -22.02
CA HIS A 530 8.04 33.53 -20.99
C HIS A 530 9.06 33.06 -19.92
N ASP A 531 9.35 33.91 -18.94
CA ASP A 531 10.30 33.59 -17.86
C ASP A 531 9.77 32.49 -16.92
N LYS A 532 10.70 31.78 -16.30
CA LYS A 532 10.39 30.81 -15.25
C LYS A 532 9.86 31.52 -13.99
N HIS A 533 8.76 31.00 -13.48
CA HIS A 533 8.14 31.45 -12.23
C HIS A 533 8.67 30.69 -11.03
N LYS A 534 8.85 31.39 -9.91
CA LYS A 534 9.17 30.76 -8.63
C LYS A 534 7.88 30.18 -8.03
N TYR A 535 7.79 28.89 -7.94
CA TYR A 535 6.78 28.20 -7.16
C TYR A 535 7.51 27.19 -6.25
N ASP A 536 7.56 27.49 -4.97
CA ASP A 536 8.15 26.62 -3.97
C ASP A 536 7.05 26.20 -2.97
N PRO A 537 6.42 25.06 -3.18
CA PRO A 537 5.47 24.52 -2.22
C PRO A 537 6.23 24.04 -0.99
N TYR A 538 6.24 24.83 0.05
CA TYR A 538 7.05 24.64 1.26
C TYR A 538 6.73 23.37 2.07
N ILE A 539 5.62 22.66 1.80
CA ILE A 539 5.19 21.50 2.60
C ILE A 539 4.62 20.41 1.71
N ASP A 540 5.17 19.20 1.89
CA ASP A 540 4.73 17.94 1.30
C ASP A 540 4.51 18.01 -0.24
N LYS A 541 5.62 17.98 -0.95
CA LYS A 541 5.76 18.16 -2.41
C LYS A 541 4.76 17.38 -3.28
N TYR A 542 4.15 16.32 -2.75
CA TYR A 542 3.26 15.43 -3.51
C TYR A 542 1.82 15.94 -3.62
N PHE A 543 1.34 16.76 -2.70
CA PHE A 543 -0.08 17.13 -2.64
C PHE A 543 -0.38 18.43 -3.40
N LEU A 544 0.50 19.37 -3.38
CA LEU A 544 0.25 20.74 -3.88
C LEU A 544 0.39 20.88 -5.39
N TYR A 545 1.27 20.12 -6.04
CA TYR A 545 1.42 20.20 -7.50
C TYR A 545 0.17 19.72 -8.27
N SER A 546 -0.48 18.67 -7.79
CA SER A 546 -1.73 18.17 -8.40
C SER A 546 -2.85 19.20 -8.30
N ASP A 547 -3.00 19.83 -7.12
CA ASP A 547 -4.02 20.83 -6.85
C ASP A 547 -3.80 22.08 -7.68
N TYR A 548 -2.53 22.49 -7.74
CA TYR A 548 -2.12 23.64 -8.54
C TYR A 548 -2.26 23.36 -10.04
N GLY A 549 -2.00 22.13 -10.49
CA GLY A 549 -2.23 21.70 -11.87
C GLY A 549 -3.69 21.86 -12.31
N ILE A 550 -4.63 21.40 -11.47
CA ILE A 550 -6.08 21.55 -11.71
C ILE A 550 -6.47 23.05 -11.75
N TYR A 551 -5.88 23.86 -10.87
CA TYR A 551 -6.14 25.30 -10.83
C TYR A 551 -5.63 26.00 -12.09
N ILE A 552 -4.39 25.75 -12.51
CA ILE A 552 -3.79 26.31 -13.71
C ILE A 552 -4.56 25.91 -14.97
N ASP A 553 -4.98 24.67 -15.07
CA ASP A 553 -5.81 24.18 -16.17
C ASP A 553 -7.13 24.96 -16.27
N ARG A 554 -7.77 25.24 -15.14
CA ARG A 554 -8.96 26.10 -15.10
C ARG A 554 -8.66 27.54 -15.52
N TYR A 555 -7.52 28.07 -15.08
CA TYR A 555 -7.13 29.43 -15.46
C TYR A 555 -6.91 29.55 -16.96
N ILE A 556 -6.19 28.60 -17.56
CA ILE A 556 -5.94 28.56 -19.01
C ILE A 556 -7.26 28.40 -19.78
N SER A 557 -8.12 27.50 -19.36
CA SER A 557 -9.46 27.30 -19.99
C SER A 557 -10.29 28.60 -19.98
N ARG A 558 -10.24 29.33 -18.86
CA ARG A 558 -10.87 30.66 -18.76
C ARG A 558 -10.25 31.68 -19.69
N ALA A 559 -8.93 31.72 -19.77
CA ALA A 559 -8.22 32.68 -20.62
C ALA A 559 -8.59 32.48 -22.10
N PHE A 560 -8.87 31.26 -22.55
CA PHE A 560 -9.43 30.97 -23.87
C PHE A 560 -10.93 31.34 -24.01
N GLY A 561 -11.58 31.83 -22.94
CA GLY A 561 -13.01 32.17 -22.97
C GLY A 561 -13.95 30.96 -23.02
N ILE A 562 -13.42 29.79 -22.77
CA ILE A 562 -14.11 28.49 -22.83
C ILE A 562 -14.19 27.93 -21.40
N LEU A 563 -14.66 28.72 -20.46
CA LEU A 563 -15.21 28.14 -19.26
C LEU A 563 -16.57 27.59 -19.63
N ASP A 564 -16.59 26.28 -19.68
CA ASP A 564 -17.72 25.42 -19.98
C ASP A 564 -19.07 26.09 -20.22
N LYS A 565 -19.57 25.97 -21.48
CA LYS A 565 -21.00 26.16 -21.77
C LYS A 565 -21.93 25.11 -21.07
N LYS A 566 -21.37 24.23 -20.27
CA LYS A 566 -22.10 23.33 -19.36
C LYS A 566 -22.46 23.98 -18.04
N THR A 567 -22.47 25.32 -17.97
CA THR A 567 -22.69 26.08 -16.75
C THR A 567 -24.11 26.06 -16.19
N GLU A 568 -25.09 25.52 -16.87
CA GLU A 568 -26.46 25.35 -16.30
C GLU A 568 -26.59 24.33 -15.17
N GLY A 569 -25.57 23.50 -14.92
CA GLY A 569 -25.47 22.59 -13.78
C GLY A 569 -24.25 22.84 -12.88
N LEU A 570 -23.32 23.70 -13.25
CA LEU A 570 -22.05 23.85 -12.59
C LEU A 570 -22.14 24.55 -11.24
N GLU A 571 -23.14 25.41 -11.02
CA GLU A 571 -23.38 26.02 -9.72
C GLU A 571 -23.71 24.98 -8.66
N ASP A 572 -24.47 23.95 -9.00
CA ASP A 572 -24.80 22.85 -8.11
C ASP A 572 -23.60 21.89 -7.95
N ASP A 573 -22.83 21.67 -9.02
CA ASP A 573 -21.60 20.86 -8.95
C ASP A 573 -20.51 21.53 -8.11
N VAL A 574 -20.29 22.84 -8.23
CA VAL A 574 -19.35 23.58 -7.37
C VAL A 574 -19.81 23.54 -5.93
N ALA A 575 -21.11 23.72 -5.67
CA ALA A 575 -21.66 23.60 -4.34
C ALA A 575 -21.46 22.20 -3.77
N ASN A 576 -21.74 21.16 -4.55
CA ASN A 576 -21.54 19.77 -4.16
C ASN A 576 -20.07 19.44 -3.91
N ILE A 577 -19.16 19.90 -4.77
CA ILE A 577 -17.71 19.75 -4.58
C ILE A 577 -17.26 20.39 -3.27
N VAL A 578 -17.63 21.66 -3.07
CA VAL A 578 -17.22 22.42 -1.89
C VAL A 578 -17.79 21.80 -0.62
N ILE A 579 -19.05 21.41 -0.62
CA ILE A 579 -19.67 20.83 0.59
C ILE A 579 -19.15 19.43 0.86
N ASN A 580 -19.04 18.57 -0.15
CA ASN A 580 -18.46 17.25 0.02
C ASN A 580 -17.03 17.31 0.55
N SER A 581 -16.25 18.32 0.16
CA SER A 581 -14.88 18.49 0.65
C SER A 581 -14.81 19.21 2.00
N LEU A 582 -15.64 20.25 2.21
CA LEU A 582 -15.54 21.11 3.39
C LEU A 582 -16.41 20.69 4.57
N VAL A 583 -17.61 20.17 4.34
CA VAL A 583 -18.47 19.75 5.45
C VAL A 583 -18.10 18.38 5.96
N LEU A 584 -17.72 17.48 5.11
CA LEU A 584 -17.36 16.12 5.49
C LEU A 584 -15.92 15.95 5.92
N ASN A 585 -14.99 16.49 5.15
CA ASN A 585 -13.59 16.32 5.46
C ASN A 585 -13.10 17.07 6.70
N PRO A 586 -13.57 18.30 7.04
CA PRO A 586 -13.19 18.92 8.30
C PRO A 586 -13.80 18.26 9.52
N ILE A 587 -15.08 17.86 9.41
CA ILE A 587 -15.73 17.10 10.46
C ILE A 587 -15.02 15.75 10.60
N GLU A 588 -14.80 15.05 9.50
CA GLU A 588 -14.12 13.76 9.46
C GLU A 588 -12.65 13.88 9.88
N PHE A 589 -11.94 14.89 9.42
CA PHE A 589 -10.55 15.13 9.75
C PHE A 589 -10.34 15.53 11.22
N ASN A 590 -11.08 16.52 11.73
CA ASN A 590 -10.97 16.95 13.12
C ASN A 590 -11.50 15.89 14.09
N MET A 591 -12.59 15.21 13.74
CA MET A 591 -13.11 14.13 14.56
C MET A 591 -12.17 12.93 14.58
N TYR A 592 -11.56 12.62 13.46
CA TYR A 592 -10.65 11.47 13.33
C TYR A 592 -9.24 11.76 13.84
N THR A 593 -8.60 12.85 13.39
CA THR A 593 -7.19 13.11 13.70
C THR A 593 -6.97 13.74 15.07
N LYS A 594 -7.87 14.63 15.48
CA LYS A 594 -7.74 15.36 16.73
C LYS A 594 -8.51 14.75 17.89
N TYR A 595 -9.61 14.06 17.58
CA TYR A 595 -10.56 13.56 18.58
C TYR A 595 -10.88 12.07 18.43
N ASN A 596 -10.30 11.39 17.46
CA ASN A 596 -10.43 9.95 17.22
C ASN A 596 -11.89 9.47 16.99
N ILE A 597 -12.73 10.31 16.37
CA ILE A 597 -14.13 10.01 16.06
C ILE A 597 -14.30 9.75 14.57
N ASN A 598 -14.91 8.64 14.21
CA ASN A 598 -15.10 8.19 12.83
C ASN A 598 -16.56 8.32 12.37
N ILE A 599 -16.79 8.89 11.19
CA ILE A 599 -18.10 8.94 10.51
C ILE A 599 -18.09 7.96 9.34
N SER A 600 -19.09 7.07 9.26
CA SER A 600 -19.11 6.02 8.24
C SER A 600 -19.37 6.57 6.83
N VAL A 601 -18.69 5.98 5.82
CA VAL A 601 -18.86 6.32 4.40
C VAL A 601 -20.32 6.10 3.94
N LYS A 602 -21.02 5.12 4.53
CA LYS A 602 -22.43 4.84 4.22
C LYS A 602 -23.33 6.00 4.65
N LEU A 603 -23.14 6.49 5.87
CA LEU A 603 -23.86 7.64 6.40
C LEU A 603 -23.59 8.89 5.54
N LYS A 604 -22.35 9.05 5.09
CA LYS A 604 -21.92 10.06 4.15
C LYS A 604 -22.72 9.99 2.84
N ASN A 605 -22.73 8.82 2.18
CA ASN A 605 -23.37 8.65 0.88
C ASN A 605 -24.91 8.69 0.97
N GLU A 606 -25.50 8.17 2.04
CA GLU A 606 -26.96 8.17 2.23
C GLU A 606 -27.50 9.56 2.51
N LEU A 607 -26.83 10.35 3.34
CA LEU A 607 -27.27 11.70 3.67
C LEU A 607 -26.96 12.70 2.55
N PHE A 608 -25.76 12.66 2.01
CA PHE A 608 -25.28 13.67 1.07
C PHE A 608 -25.57 13.33 -0.39
N GLY A 609 -25.88 12.07 -0.71
CA GLY A 609 -26.40 11.69 -2.02
C GLY A 609 -27.89 12.02 -2.23
N LYS A 610 -28.66 12.24 -1.13
CA LYS A 610 -30.10 12.50 -1.20
C LYS A 610 -30.47 13.96 -1.05
N TYR A 611 -29.69 14.74 -0.33
CA TYR A 611 -30.05 16.11 0.02
C TYR A 611 -29.09 17.14 -0.55
N PRO A 612 -29.60 18.23 -1.14
CA PRO A 612 -28.73 19.33 -1.51
C PRO A 612 -27.93 19.78 -0.29
N ALA A 613 -26.70 20.00 -0.52
CA ALA A 613 -25.70 20.33 0.49
C ALA A 613 -26.09 21.54 1.36
N LYS A 614 -26.77 22.53 0.79
CA LYS A 614 -27.36 23.68 1.49
C LYS A 614 -28.34 23.27 2.60
N ILE A 615 -29.19 22.25 2.32
CA ILE A 615 -30.17 21.77 3.30
C ILE A 615 -29.50 21.10 4.50
N LEU A 616 -28.42 20.34 4.24
CA LEU A 616 -27.67 19.68 5.31
C LEU A 616 -26.85 20.66 6.13
N ALA A 617 -26.19 21.64 5.48
CA ALA A 617 -25.46 22.69 6.15
C ALA A 617 -26.38 23.56 7.04
N ASP A 618 -27.54 24.00 6.52
CA ASP A 618 -28.53 24.75 7.28
C ASP A 618 -29.06 23.95 8.48
N HIS A 619 -29.18 22.63 8.33
CA HIS A 619 -29.64 21.77 9.40
C HIS A 619 -28.57 21.56 10.48
N ILE A 620 -27.34 21.38 10.10
CA ILE A 620 -26.22 21.29 11.03
C ILE A 620 -26.07 22.61 11.79
N ASP A 621 -26.11 23.74 11.10
CA ASP A 621 -25.90 25.06 11.68
C ASP A 621 -27.06 25.44 12.64
N LYS A 622 -28.33 25.23 12.26
CA LYS A 622 -29.48 25.49 13.13
C LYS A 622 -29.54 24.60 14.36
N LYS A 623 -29.21 23.33 14.25
CA LYS A 623 -29.20 22.42 15.40
C LYS A 623 -28.04 22.70 16.35
N PHE A 624 -26.94 23.27 15.87
CA PHE A 624 -25.88 23.77 16.75
C PHE A 624 -26.28 25.04 17.50
N ASN A 625 -27.12 25.90 16.91
CA ASN A 625 -27.46 27.19 17.46
C ASN A 625 -28.81 27.25 18.19
N ASP A 626 -29.88 26.53 17.75
CA ASP A 626 -31.27 26.75 18.26
C ASP A 626 -32.12 25.50 18.53
N GLY A 627 -31.71 24.30 18.31
CA GLY A 627 -32.45 23.08 18.64
C GLY A 627 -33.67 22.76 17.74
N ASP A 628 -34.01 23.58 16.75
CA ASP A 628 -35.17 23.39 15.88
C ASP A 628 -34.86 22.72 14.54
N TYR A 629 -35.72 21.80 14.09
CA TYR A 629 -35.54 20.93 12.94
C TYR A 629 -36.07 21.52 11.63
N ILE A 630 -35.31 21.35 10.54
CA ILE A 630 -35.80 21.72 9.20
C ILE A 630 -36.77 20.66 8.68
N LYS A 631 -37.98 21.11 8.24
CA LYS A 631 -39.08 20.27 7.77
C LYS A 631 -38.85 19.46 6.49
N LYS A 632 -37.69 19.55 5.86
CA LYS A 632 -37.41 18.98 4.52
C LYS A 632 -36.59 17.67 4.52
N ILE A 633 -36.19 17.16 5.68
CA ILE A 633 -35.42 15.92 5.80
C ILE A 633 -36.34 14.78 6.23
N SER A 634 -36.25 13.60 5.64
CA SER A 634 -37.09 12.46 6.01
C SER A 634 -36.83 12.02 7.45
N GLU A 635 -37.82 11.41 8.11
CA GLU A 635 -37.68 11.00 9.52
C GLU A 635 -36.54 9.98 9.74
N SER A 636 -36.34 9.08 8.78
CA SER A 636 -35.21 8.12 8.83
C SER A 636 -33.85 8.81 8.74
N ASP A 637 -33.74 9.83 7.91
CA ASP A 637 -32.48 10.55 7.70
C ASP A 637 -32.23 11.56 8.83
N LYS A 638 -33.28 12.08 9.48
CA LYS A 638 -33.19 12.84 10.75
C LYS A 638 -32.57 11.98 11.86
N PHE A 639 -32.93 10.71 11.90
CA PHE A 639 -32.38 9.78 12.88
C PHE A 639 -30.89 9.58 12.66
N LEU A 640 -30.45 9.35 11.42
CA LEU A 640 -29.03 9.21 11.06
C LEU A 640 -28.23 10.49 11.34
N LEU A 641 -28.79 11.65 11.01
CA LEU A 641 -28.18 12.94 11.30
C LEU A 641 -28.14 13.22 12.82
N ALA A 642 -29.13 12.78 13.57
CA ALA A 642 -29.14 12.88 15.02
C ALA A 642 -28.05 12.07 15.68
N ILE A 643 -27.75 10.86 15.18
CA ILE A 643 -26.67 10.01 15.68
C ILE A 643 -25.30 10.71 15.48
N VAL A 644 -25.04 11.28 14.29
CA VAL A 644 -23.82 12.03 14.04
C VAL A 644 -23.68 13.22 14.98
N LEU A 645 -24.76 14.00 15.14
CA LEU A 645 -24.77 15.17 16.02
C LEU A 645 -24.64 14.78 17.49
N GLU A 646 -25.24 13.69 17.93
CA GLU A 646 -25.11 13.18 19.29
C GLU A 646 -23.66 12.77 19.60
N LYS A 647 -23.00 12.04 18.71
CA LYS A 647 -21.56 11.73 18.82
C LYS A 647 -20.72 13.00 18.92
N VAL A 648 -20.98 14.00 18.08
CA VAL A 648 -20.31 15.31 18.13
C VAL A 648 -20.52 16.00 19.46
N ILE A 649 -21.76 16.11 19.93
CA ILE A 649 -22.11 16.78 21.19
C ILE A 649 -21.50 16.03 22.39
N LYS A 650 -21.58 14.71 22.39
CA LYS A 650 -20.99 13.87 23.45
C LYS A 650 -19.48 14.07 23.53
N THR A 651 -18.81 14.11 22.38
CA THR A 651 -17.35 14.34 22.32
C THR A 651 -16.98 15.74 22.77
N CYS A 652 -17.71 16.77 22.36
CA CYS A 652 -17.51 18.14 22.83
C CYS A 652 -17.63 18.23 24.36
N LYS A 653 -18.65 17.57 24.93
CA LYS A 653 -18.84 17.51 26.38
C LYS A 653 -17.71 16.76 27.08
N THR A 654 -17.30 15.61 26.55
CA THR A 654 -16.21 14.78 27.14
C THR A 654 -14.87 15.50 27.13
N LEU A 655 -14.58 16.26 26.07
CA LEU A 655 -13.34 17.00 25.90
C LEU A 655 -13.40 18.42 26.48
N ASN A 656 -14.53 18.84 27.00
CA ASN A 656 -14.80 20.20 27.51
C ASN A 656 -14.46 21.29 26.47
N ILE A 657 -14.88 21.07 25.22
CA ILE A 657 -14.69 21.99 24.10
C ILE A 657 -16.04 22.42 23.53
N THR A 658 -16.07 23.57 22.89
CA THR A 658 -17.26 24.02 22.15
C THR A 658 -17.31 23.37 20.78
N THR A 659 -18.52 23.28 20.19
CA THR A 659 -18.67 22.82 18.81
C THR A 659 -17.85 23.65 17.82
N SER A 660 -17.74 24.97 18.04
CA SER A 660 -16.88 25.84 17.25
C SER A 660 -15.37 25.54 17.38
N GLN A 661 -14.94 24.94 18.49
CA GLN A 661 -13.55 24.47 18.65
C GLN A 661 -13.32 23.10 18.00
N LEU A 662 -14.34 22.26 17.96
CA LEU A 662 -14.32 21.00 17.19
C LEU A 662 -14.28 21.30 15.69
N PHE A 663 -15.06 22.28 15.27
CA PHE A 663 -15.07 22.82 13.92
C PHE A 663 -14.18 24.06 13.86
N VAL A 664 -12.88 23.93 14.04
CA VAL A 664 -11.95 25.02 13.69
C VAL A 664 -11.89 25.12 12.15
N VAL A 665 -13.05 25.39 11.58
CA VAL A 665 -13.18 25.99 10.27
C VAL A 665 -13.07 27.48 10.53
N PRO A 666 -12.16 28.21 9.91
CA PRO A 666 -12.15 29.66 10.00
C PRO A 666 -13.57 30.19 9.76
N LYS A 667 -13.99 31.25 10.47
CA LYS A 667 -15.33 31.88 10.27
C LYS A 667 -15.66 32.16 8.79
N SER A 668 -14.62 32.33 7.94
CA SER A 668 -14.71 32.44 6.48
C SER A 668 -15.13 31.14 5.74
N TYR A 669 -15.35 30.02 6.44
CA TYR A 669 -15.75 28.74 5.88
C TYR A 669 -17.11 28.27 6.37
N LEU A 670 -17.95 29.15 6.88
CA LEU A 670 -19.35 28.82 7.18
C LEU A 670 -20.06 28.38 5.87
N PRO A 671 -20.69 27.21 5.84
CA PRO A 671 -21.04 26.53 4.59
C PRO A 671 -21.90 27.38 3.63
N ASN A 672 -22.86 28.11 4.14
CA ASN A 672 -23.80 28.85 3.28
C ASN A 672 -23.19 30.13 2.69
N GLU A 673 -22.59 30.96 3.52
CA GLU A 673 -21.93 32.20 3.07
C GLU A 673 -20.74 31.87 2.17
N PHE A 674 -19.97 30.83 2.52
CA PHE A 674 -18.85 30.40 1.73
C PHE A 674 -19.27 29.85 0.35
N ILE A 675 -20.34 29.03 0.28
CA ILE A 675 -20.82 28.48 -0.99
C ILE A 675 -21.35 29.56 -1.90
N ASP A 676 -22.18 30.46 -1.35
CA ASP A 676 -22.75 31.55 -2.12
C ASP A 676 -21.63 32.53 -2.60
N GLU A 677 -20.60 32.74 -1.78
CA GLU A 677 -19.41 33.49 -2.16
C GLU A 677 -18.60 32.76 -3.25
N MET A 678 -18.39 31.43 -3.12
CA MET A 678 -17.70 30.65 -4.14
C MET A 678 -18.43 30.61 -5.46
N LYS A 679 -19.75 30.47 -5.46
CA LYS A 679 -20.59 30.55 -6.67
C LYS A 679 -20.44 31.91 -7.33
N LYS A 680 -20.55 33.00 -6.57
CA LYS A 680 -20.39 34.36 -7.04
C LYS A 680 -18.99 34.58 -7.63
N ASN A 681 -17.96 34.11 -6.93
CA ASN A 681 -16.58 34.26 -7.38
C ASN A 681 -16.28 33.41 -8.62
N TYR A 682 -16.89 32.23 -8.72
CA TYR A 682 -16.80 31.41 -9.93
C TYR A 682 -17.52 32.07 -11.12
N ALA A 683 -18.69 32.66 -10.92
CA ALA A 683 -19.37 33.43 -11.96
C ALA A 683 -18.56 34.65 -12.40
N ASN A 684 -17.97 35.39 -11.45
CA ASN A 684 -17.08 36.51 -11.74
C ASN A 684 -15.80 36.07 -12.46
N PHE A 685 -15.22 34.94 -12.08
CA PHE A 685 -14.10 34.35 -12.78
C PHE A 685 -14.46 33.99 -14.23
N SER A 686 -15.63 33.42 -14.44
CA SER A 686 -16.14 33.09 -15.78
C SER A 686 -16.40 34.32 -16.65
N SER A 687 -16.78 35.46 -16.06
CA SER A 687 -17.03 36.74 -16.75
C SER A 687 -15.77 37.55 -17.03
N LYS A 688 -14.58 37.00 -16.87
CA LYS A 688 -13.26 37.65 -17.06
C LYS A 688 -12.89 38.76 -16.05
N THR A 689 -13.70 39.01 -15.02
CA THR A 689 -13.32 39.87 -13.89
C THR A 689 -12.60 39.00 -12.84
N ALA A 690 -11.28 38.98 -12.84
CA ALA A 690 -10.53 38.24 -11.83
C ALA A 690 -9.67 39.19 -11.02
N ASN A 691 -9.89 39.24 -9.71
CA ASN A 691 -8.97 39.86 -8.76
C ASN A 691 -8.31 38.74 -7.93
N GLU A 692 -7.34 39.11 -7.10
CA GLU A 692 -6.55 38.19 -6.29
C GLU A 692 -7.44 37.30 -5.40
N LYS A 693 -8.53 37.85 -4.83
CA LYS A 693 -9.48 37.09 -4.01
C LYS A 693 -10.19 36.04 -4.83
N ILE A 694 -10.67 36.38 -6.03
CA ILE A 694 -11.34 35.45 -6.93
C ILE A 694 -10.41 34.32 -7.34
N LEU A 695 -9.19 34.63 -7.70
CA LEU A 695 -8.16 33.63 -8.05
C LEU A 695 -7.89 32.67 -6.90
N TYR A 696 -7.78 33.18 -5.68
CA TYR A 696 -7.62 32.35 -4.49
C TYR A 696 -8.81 31.43 -4.23
N ASP A 697 -10.02 31.92 -4.43
CA ASP A 697 -11.24 31.12 -4.23
C ASP A 697 -11.37 30.02 -5.29
N ILE A 698 -10.94 30.25 -6.54
CA ILE A 698 -10.84 29.23 -7.57
C ILE A 698 -9.77 28.20 -7.25
N TYR A 699 -8.66 28.61 -6.67
CA TYR A 699 -7.67 27.67 -6.14
C TYR A 699 -8.26 26.76 -5.05
N LYS A 700 -9.03 27.31 -4.13
CA LYS A 700 -9.76 26.52 -3.11
C LYS A 700 -10.75 25.52 -3.74
N ILE A 701 -11.49 25.92 -4.76
CA ILE A 701 -12.42 25.03 -5.49
C ILE A 701 -11.62 23.87 -6.14
N SER A 702 -10.48 24.16 -6.73
CA SER A 702 -9.62 23.15 -7.36
C SER A 702 -9.04 22.17 -6.34
N LEU A 703 -8.64 22.68 -5.17
CA LEU A 703 -8.23 21.88 -4.02
C LEU A 703 -9.36 20.97 -3.55
N CYS A 704 -10.57 21.50 -3.39
CA CYS A 704 -11.75 20.73 -3.01
C CYS A 704 -12.08 19.63 -4.04
N GLN A 705 -11.98 19.93 -5.33
CA GLN A 705 -12.19 18.94 -6.38
C GLN A 705 -11.16 17.81 -6.31
N ASN A 706 -9.88 18.11 -6.18
CA ASN A 706 -8.84 17.09 -6.09
C ASN A 706 -9.04 16.18 -4.87
N ILE A 707 -9.49 16.74 -3.75
CA ILE A 707 -9.82 15.98 -2.55
C ILE A 707 -10.99 15.02 -2.79
N CYS A 708 -12.04 15.48 -3.47
CA CYS A 708 -13.20 14.66 -3.79
C CYS A 708 -12.85 13.52 -4.77
N GLU A 709 -12.11 13.82 -5.84
CA GLU A 709 -11.77 12.89 -6.90
C GLU A 709 -10.76 11.84 -6.42
N ASN A 710 -9.74 12.26 -5.68
CA ASN A 710 -8.64 11.39 -5.25
C ASN A 710 -8.83 10.83 -3.84
N ARG A 711 -9.99 11.06 -3.18
CA ARG A 711 -10.29 10.64 -1.80
C ARG A 711 -9.18 11.02 -0.81
N ARG A 712 -8.46 12.11 -1.07
CA ARG A 712 -7.39 12.61 -0.22
C ARG A 712 -7.96 13.38 0.95
N ARG A 713 -7.27 13.36 2.10
CA ARG A 713 -7.67 14.09 3.29
C ARG A 713 -7.16 15.53 3.21
N LEU A 714 -8.02 16.48 3.56
CA LEU A 714 -7.62 17.86 3.76
C LEU A 714 -6.67 17.94 4.96
N LEU A 715 -5.43 18.34 4.71
CA LEU A 715 -4.58 18.86 5.76
C LEU A 715 -5.03 20.30 6.03
N TYR A 716 -5.69 20.52 7.18
CA TYR A 716 -6.14 21.86 7.61
C TYR A 716 -4.94 22.72 7.99
N ARG A 717 -4.48 23.46 7.02
CA ARG A 717 -3.69 24.67 7.22
C ARG A 717 -4.32 25.78 6.41
N ASP A 718 -4.04 27.01 6.79
CA ASP A 718 -4.43 28.14 5.96
C ASP A 718 -3.75 27.99 4.59
N VAL A 719 -4.53 27.66 3.57
CA VAL A 719 -4.01 27.42 2.21
C VAL A 719 -3.57 28.70 1.53
N SER A 720 -3.80 29.87 2.15
CA SER A 720 -3.30 31.16 1.64
C SER A 720 -1.78 31.21 1.58
N GLU A 721 -1.09 30.50 2.49
CA GLU A 721 0.38 30.41 2.48
C GLU A 721 0.93 29.67 1.24
N TYR A 722 0.10 28.86 0.57
CA TYR A 722 0.51 28.04 -0.58
C TYR A 722 0.01 28.61 -1.91
N PHE A 723 -0.84 29.58 -1.86
CA PHE A 723 -1.37 30.21 -3.06
C PHE A 723 -0.32 31.15 -3.66
N ASN A 724 0.14 30.81 -4.86
CA ASN A 724 1.06 31.67 -5.59
C ASN A 724 0.31 32.86 -6.18
N THR A 725 0.52 34.02 -5.61
CA THR A 725 -0.03 35.33 -6.07
C THR A 725 0.81 36.00 -7.13
N ASP A 726 1.75 35.31 -7.76
CA ASP A 726 2.60 35.91 -8.81
C ASP A 726 1.74 36.35 -10.00
N LYS A 727 1.44 37.65 -9.97
CA LYS A 727 0.64 38.28 -11.04
C LYS A 727 1.30 38.19 -12.41
N LYS A 728 2.63 38.06 -12.45
CA LYS A 728 3.38 37.89 -13.69
C LYS A 728 3.03 36.56 -14.35
N LEU A 729 2.87 35.50 -13.58
CA LEU A 729 2.46 34.18 -14.11
C LEU A 729 1.15 34.26 -14.90
N TYR A 730 0.13 34.91 -14.31
CA TYR A 730 -1.18 35.03 -14.95
C TYR A 730 -1.12 35.92 -16.20
N THR A 731 -0.35 37.01 -16.12
CA THR A 731 -0.11 37.92 -17.27
C THR A 731 0.60 37.17 -18.40
N ASP A 732 1.55 36.32 -18.09
CA ASP A 732 2.31 35.56 -19.07
C ASP A 732 1.48 34.45 -19.70
N ILE A 733 0.60 33.76 -18.92
CA ILE A 733 -0.39 32.83 -19.44
C ILE A 733 -1.36 33.57 -20.40
N ASP A 734 -1.89 34.72 -19.99
CA ASP A 734 -2.82 35.50 -20.82
C ASP A 734 -2.16 35.95 -22.14
N LYS A 735 -0.89 36.34 -22.11
CA LYS A 735 -0.13 36.64 -23.32
C LYS A 735 0.04 35.45 -24.23
N TRP A 736 0.43 34.30 -23.64
CA TRP A 736 0.55 33.04 -24.40
C TRP A 736 -0.77 32.64 -25.02
N VAL A 737 -1.88 32.68 -24.28
CA VAL A 737 -3.23 32.42 -24.82
C VAL A 737 -3.57 33.42 -25.93
N GLY A 738 -3.16 34.69 -25.78
CA GLY A 738 -3.36 35.75 -26.80
C GLY A 738 -2.71 35.42 -28.14
N THR A 739 -1.68 34.58 -28.18
CA THR A 739 -1.06 34.15 -29.47
C THR A 739 -1.99 33.33 -30.34
N PHE A 740 -3.05 32.72 -29.78
CA PHE A 740 -4.04 31.89 -30.48
C PHE A 740 -5.30 32.67 -30.89
N LYS A 741 -5.28 34.01 -30.85
CA LYS A 741 -6.47 34.83 -31.08
C LYS A 741 -7.14 34.58 -32.44
N ASP A 742 -6.33 34.30 -33.45
CA ASP A 742 -6.80 34.06 -34.84
C ASP A 742 -6.83 32.57 -35.19
N HIS A 743 -6.74 31.67 -34.20
CA HIS A 743 -6.73 30.23 -34.39
C HIS A 743 -8.10 29.61 -34.03
N ASP A 744 -8.44 28.49 -34.70
CA ASP A 744 -9.60 27.66 -34.34
C ASP A 744 -9.21 26.68 -33.22
N VAL A 745 -9.28 27.16 -31.98
CA VAL A 745 -8.88 26.40 -30.81
C VAL A 745 -10.08 25.76 -30.14
N LYS A 746 -9.95 24.49 -29.80
CA LYS A 746 -10.93 23.71 -29.02
C LYS A 746 -10.30 23.20 -27.73
N ILE A 747 -10.98 23.41 -26.62
CA ILE A 747 -10.55 23.04 -25.28
C ILE A 747 -11.42 21.88 -24.74
N LYS A 748 -10.83 21.00 -23.95
CA LYS A 748 -11.50 19.88 -23.25
C LYS A 748 -12.29 18.98 -24.20
N ILE A 749 -11.58 18.42 -25.15
CA ILE A 749 -12.18 17.58 -26.19
C ILE A 749 -12.24 16.13 -25.70
N ALA A 750 -13.45 15.62 -25.47
CA ALA A 750 -13.64 14.22 -25.16
C ALA A 750 -13.35 13.34 -26.38
N VAL A 751 -12.50 12.34 -26.18
CA VAL A 751 -12.14 11.31 -27.16
C VAL A 751 -12.42 9.93 -26.63
N ARG A 752 -12.85 9.00 -27.47
CA ARG A 752 -13.22 7.65 -27.06
C ARG A 752 -12.95 6.66 -28.17
N ASP A 753 -12.18 5.61 -27.87
CA ASP A 753 -12.11 4.42 -28.73
C ASP A 753 -13.16 3.40 -28.29
N GLN A 754 -14.06 3.04 -29.22
CA GLN A 754 -15.11 2.05 -28.95
C GLN A 754 -14.60 0.61 -29.01
N ILE A 755 -13.54 0.34 -29.76
CA ILE A 755 -12.98 -0.99 -29.96
C ILE A 755 -12.19 -1.39 -28.72
N ASN A 756 -11.23 -0.56 -28.31
CA ASN A 756 -10.35 -0.81 -27.16
C ASN A 756 -10.88 -0.23 -25.85
N ILE A 757 -12.03 0.46 -25.89
CA ILE A 757 -12.71 1.06 -24.72
C ILE A 757 -11.77 2.03 -23.95
N ILE A 758 -11.00 2.82 -24.71
CA ILE A 758 -10.12 3.85 -24.19
C ILE A 758 -10.85 5.19 -24.24
N THR A 759 -10.80 5.96 -23.17
CA THR A 759 -11.41 7.29 -23.11
C THR A 759 -10.41 8.30 -22.60
N GLY A 760 -10.51 9.52 -23.10
CA GLY A 760 -9.67 10.61 -22.64
C GLY A 760 -10.30 11.97 -22.90
N GLU A 761 -9.68 12.99 -22.35
CA GLU A 761 -10.00 14.38 -22.59
C GLU A 761 -8.71 15.10 -22.98
N ILE A 762 -8.71 15.70 -24.15
CA ILE A 762 -7.59 16.49 -24.68
C ILE A 762 -7.73 17.89 -24.12
N ASP A 763 -6.69 18.42 -23.50
CA ASP A 763 -6.74 19.75 -22.90
C ASP A 763 -7.01 20.83 -23.93
N MET A 764 -6.27 20.81 -25.06
CA MET A 764 -6.42 21.79 -26.14
C MET A 764 -6.09 21.15 -27.50
N PHE A 765 -6.85 21.47 -28.52
CA PHE A 765 -6.54 21.20 -29.91
C PHE A 765 -6.72 22.44 -30.77
N ASP A 766 -5.68 22.83 -31.45
CA ASP A 766 -5.68 23.92 -32.43
C ASP A 766 -5.87 23.33 -33.82
N ASP A 767 -7.08 23.51 -34.39
CA ASP A 767 -7.40 23.03 -35.75
C ASP A 767 -6.59 23.79 -36.80
N THR A 768 -6.14 25.02 -36.56
CA THR A 768 -5.38 25.85 -37.48
C THR A 768 -3.98 25.31 -37.75
N THR A 769 -3.30 24.88 -36.73
CA THR A 769 -1.95 24.30 -36.83
C THR A 769 -1.93 22.79 -36.73
N ALA A 770 -3.09 22.17 -36.54
CA ALA A 770 -3.24 20.73 -36.28
C ALA A 770 -2.40 20.26 -35.09
N THR A 771 -2.39 21.02 -33.98
CA THR A 771 -1.58 20.78 -32.80
C THR A 771 -2.43 20.40 -31.59
N ILE A 772 -2.09 19.27 -30.93
CA ILE A 772 -2.60 18.91 -29.60
C ILE A 772 -1.68 19.51 -28.55
N THR A 773 -2.23 20.23 -27.58
CA THR A 773 -1.48 20.74 -26.42
C THR A 773 -2.01 20.15 -25.12
N ASP A 774 -1.11 19.70 -24.27
CA ASP A 774 -1.37 19.20 -22.91
C ASP A 774 -0.73 20.14 -21.90
N PHE A 775 -1.45 20.48 -20.83
CA PHE A 775 -0.98 21.46 -19.84
C PHE A 775 -0.35 20.72 -18.66
N LYS A 776 0.89 21.09 -18.34
CA LYS A 776 1.63 20.48 -17.23
C LYS A 776 2.21 21.54 -16.30
N ALA A 777 1.72 21.62 -15.08
CA ALA A 777 2.29 22.46 -14.03
C ALA A 777 3.42 21.70 -13.31
N SER A 778 4.64 21.81 -13.79
CA SER A 778 5.82 21.14 -13.22
C SER A 778 6.96 22.15 -13.02
N VAL A 779 7.70 22.01 -11.93
CA VAL A 779 8.90 22.85 -11.67
C VAL A 779 10.10 22.43 -12.51
N ASN A 780 10.05 21.24 -13.10
CA ASN A 780 11.07 20.72 -13.99
C ASN A 780 10.67 20.97 -15.45
N SER A 781 11.63 21.41 -16.25
CA SER A 781 11.46 21.60 -17.69
C SER A 781 11.59 20.31 -18.50
N GLU A 782 12.01 19.23 -17.87
CA GLU A 782 12.16 17.92 -18.54
C GLU A 782 10.81 17.30 -18.91
N CYS A 783 10.64 16.96 -20.18
CA CYS A 783 9.45 16.25 -20.66
C CYS A 783 9.55 14.77 -20.30
N LYS A 784 8.63 14.31 -19.45
CA LYS A 784 8.54 12.88 -19.14
C LYS A 784 8.03 12.11 -20.37
N LEU A 785 8.59 10.94 -20.60
CA LEU A 785 8.20 10.09 -21.71
C LEU A 785 6.72 9.66 -21.63
N GLU A 786 6.20 9.48 -20.43
CA GLU A 786 4.79 9.18 -20.17
C GLU A 786 3.87 10.28 -20.72
N TRP A 787 4.26 11.53 -20.65
CA TRP A 787 3.49 12.66 -21.21
C TRP A 787 3.46 12.61 -22.73
N ILE A 788 4.57 12.20 -23.35
CA ILE A 788 4.67 12.02 -24.81
C ILE A 788 3.77 10.87 -25.25
N ILE A 789 3.80 9.73 -24.55
CA ILE A 789 2.93 8.59 -24.87
C ILE A 789 1.45 8.96 -24.67
N GLN A 790 1.13 9.78 -23.67
CA GLN A 790 -0.21 10.34 -23.46
C GLN A 790 -0.67 11.14 -24.71
N LEU A 791 0.18 12.05 -25.17
CA LEU A 791 -0.10 12.86 -26.36
C LEU A 791 -0.20 12.04 -27.64
N LEU A 792 0.65 11.03 -27.82
CA LEU A 792 0.54 10.09 -28.95
C LEU A 792 -0.76 9.29 -28.89
N THR A 793 -1.21 8.93 -27.68
CA THR A 793 -2.50 8.22 -27.51
C THR A 793 -3.66 9.14 -27.87
N TYR A 794 -3.62 10.41 -27.46
CA TYR A 794 -4.63 11.39 -27.89
C TYR A 794 -4.59 11.64 -29.41
N THR A 795 -3.40 11.68 -29.98
CA THR A 795 -3.23 11.76 -31.44
C THR A 795 -3.88 10.59 -32.15
N ALA A 796 -3.64 9.37 -31.67
CA ALA A 796 -4.25 8.16 -32.23
C ALA A 796 -5.78 8.19 -32.13
N LEU A 797 -6.32 8.57 -30.99
CA LEU A 797 -7.75 8.68 -30.76
C LEU A 797 -8.40 9.75 -31.68
N LEU A 798 -7.75 10.89 -31.84
CA LEU A 798 -8.29 11.99 -32.63
C LEU A 798 -8.23 11.68 -34.15
N ARG A 799 -7.12 11.11 -34.62
CA ARG A 799 -6.96 10.71 -36.04
C ARG A 799 -7.92 9.58 -36.41
N LEU A 800 -7.96 8.50 -35.65
CA LEU A 800 -8.73 7.30 -35.98
C LEU A 800 -10.25 7.50 -35.82
N GLN A 801 -10.68 8.30 -34.82
CA GLN A 801 -12.10 8.40 -34.52
C GLN A 801 -12.78 9.63 -35.09
N LYS A 802 -12.08 10.74 -35.17
CA LYS A 802 -12.65 11.99 -35.70
C LYS A 802 -12.09 12.39 -37.08
N GLY A 803 -11.19 11.58 -37.63
CA GLY A 803 -10.58 11.85 -38.94
C GLY A 803 -9.78 13.17 -38.96
N LYS A 804 -9.39 13.70 -37.81
CA LYS A 804 -8.67 14.97 -37.71
C LYS A 804 -7.20 14.77 -38.06
N SER A 805 -6.65 15.72 -38.84
CA SER A 805 -5.19 15.79 -39.00
C SER A 805 -4.57 16.28 -37.69
N VAL A 806 -3.52 15.61 -37.23
CA VAL A 806 -2.66 16.08 -36.13
C VAL A 806 -1.23 16.07 -36.65
N LEU A 807 -0.59 17.20 -36.68
CA LEU A 807 0.79 17.34 -37.19
C LEU A 807 1.79 17.43 -36.05
N PHE A 808 1.40 18.13 -34.99
CA PHE A 808 2.25 18.39 -33.85
C PHE A 808 1.56 18.02 -32.54
N VAL A 809 2.35 17.64 -31.55
CA VAL A 809 1.92 17.54 -30.16
C VAL A 809 2.81 18.43 -29.29
N GLN A 810 2.22 19.12 -28.34
CA GLN A 810 2.87 20.15 -27.56
C GLN A 810 2.60 19.94 -26.07
N ILE A 811 3.60 20.17 -25.24
CA ILE A 811 3.45 20.31 -23.79
C ILE A 811 3.71 21.75 -23.43
N TYR A 812 2.74 22.44 -22.85
CA TYR A 812 2.93 23.76 -22.28
C TYR A 812 3.06 23.69 -20.76
N ASN A 813 4.15 24.21 -20.24
CA ASN A 813 4.40 24.30 -18.81
C ASN A 813 4.48 25.77 -18.37
N PRO A 814 3.40 26.31 -17.80
CA PRO A 814 3.36 27.72 -17.41
C PRO A 814 4.29 28.06 -16.24
N LEU A 815 4.71 27.09 -15.42
CA LEU A 815 5.64 27.36 -14.32
C LEU A 815 7.08 27.54 -14.81
N THR A 816 7.48 26.82 -15.83
CA THR A 816 8.81 26.98 -16.43
C THR A 816 8.82 27.98 -17.59
N GLY A 817 7.66 28.37 -18.10
CA GLY A 817 7.53 29.27 -19.25
C GLY A 817 7.95 28.60 -20.56
N THR A 818 7.85 27.28 -20.65
CA THR A 818 8.35 26.54 -21.80
C THR A 818 7.23 25.81 -22.52
N THR A 819 7.37 25.70 -23.84
CA THR A 819 6.66 24.76 -24.68
C THR A 819 7.64 23.74 -25.26
N ALA A 820 7.25 22.48 -25.25
CA ALA A 820 7.99 21.42 -25.94
C ALA A 820 7.11 20.87 -27.06
N ILE A 821 7.52 21.07 -28.29
CA ILE A 821 6.78 20.74 -29.52
C ILE A 821 7.44 19.54 -30.18
N PHE A 822 6.63 18.54 -30.54
CA PHE A 822 7.08 17.33 -31.22
C PHE A 822 6.34 17.18 -32.55
N ASP A 823 7.08 16.94 -33.62
CA ASP A 823 6.50 16.61 -34.92
C ASP A 823 6.07 15.14 -34.97
N VAL A 824 4.77 14.93 -35.15
CA VAL A 824 4.14 13.60 -35.29
C VAL A 824 3.51 13.38 -36.66
N SER A 825 3.77 14.26 -37.60
CA SER A 825 3.19 14.22 -38.97
C SER A 825 3.55 12.92 -39.70
N GLY A 826 4.79 12.43 -39.52
CA GLY A 826 5.30 11.19 -40.08
C GLY A 826 4.91 9.91 -39.34
N TRP A 827 4.36 10.03 -38.14
CA TRP A 827 3.99 8.87 -37.35
C TRP A 827 2.67 8.26 -37.83
N LYS A 828 2.67 6.93 -38.04
CA LYS A 828 1.54 6.17 -38.61
C LYS A 828 1.27 4.86 -37.87
N LYS A 829 1.45 4.88 -36.53
CA LYS A 829 1.33 3.70 -35.70
C LYS A 829 0.19 3.81 -34.67
N GLU A 830 -0.86 4.55 -34.99
CA GLU A 830 -1.99 4.85 -34.12
C GLU A 830 -2.70 3.59 -33.65
N ALA A 831 -3.04 2.70 -34.60
CA ALA A 831 -3.75 1.47 -34.29
C ALA A 831 -2.90 0.52 -33.42
N GLU A 832 -1.61 0.40 -33.78
CA GLU A 832 -0.67 -0.46 -33.06
C GLU A 832 -0.43 0.07 -31.62
N LEU A 833 -0.41 1.39 -31.42
CA LEU A 833 -0.31 1.99 -30.08
C LEU A 833 -1.54 1.66 -29.24
N LEU A 834 -2.74 1.90 -29.76
CA LEU A 834 -3.98 1.62 -29.01
C LEU A 834 -4.14 0.14 -28.73
N GLU A 835 -3.79 -0.73 -29.69
CA GLU A 835 -3.75 -2.17 -29.47
C GLU A 835 -2.70 -2.57 -28.43
N TYR A 836 -1.51 -1.98 -28.48
CA TYR A 836 -0.46 -2.25 -27.50
C TYR A 836 -0.90 -1.87 -26.07
N LEU A 837 -1.44 -0.67 -25.90
CA LEU A 837 -1.97 -0.19 -24.62
C LEU A 837 -3.11 -1.08 -24.12
N ASN A 838 -4.00 -1.49 -25.02
CA ASN A 838 -5.05 -2.45 -24.73
C ASN A 838 -4.47 -3.81 -24.32
N ASN A 839 -3.43 -4.29 -24.99
CA ASN A 839 -2.75 -5.54 -24.68
C ASN A 839 -1.98 -5.46 -23.36
N VAL A 840 -1.32 -4.33 -23.04
CA VAL A 840 -0.71 -4.09 -21.73
C VAL A 840 -1.78 -4.07 -20.65
N ARG A 841 -2.85 -3.32 -20.85
CA ARG A 841 -4.02 -3.36 -19.97
C ARG A 841 -4.52 -4.79 -19.79
N ASN A 842 -4.86 -5.48 -20.88
CA ASN A 842 -5.33 -6.85 -20.85
C ASN A 842 -4.28 -7.81 -20.28
N LYS A 843 -3.00 -7.59 -20.53
CA LYS A 843 -1.88 -8.38 -20.01
C LYS A 843 -1.56 -8.02 -18.56
N ARG A 844 -1.73 -6.81 -18.12
CA ARG A 844 -1.69 -6.42 -16.71
C ARG A 844 -3.00 -6.71 -16.02
N LEU A 845 -4.09 -6.63 -16.74
CA LEU A 845 -5.39 -7.14 -16.41
C LEU A 845 -5.52 -8.65 -16.78
N SER A 846 -4.65 -9.27 -17.51
CA SER A 846 -4.60 -10.69 -17.91
C SER A 846 -3.22 -11.34 -17.75
N ARG A 847 -2.27 -10.72 -17.06
CA ARG A 847 -1.16 -11.51 -16.44
C ARG A 847 -1.69 -12.55 -15.47
N THR A 848 -2.96 -12.79 -15.63
CA THR A 848 -3.78 -13.74 -14.95
C THR A 848 -4.48 -14.70 -15.91
N LYS A 849 -4.18 -14.72 -17.19
CA LYS A 849 -4.84 -15.64 -18.13
C LYS A 849 -3.93 -16.54 -18.92
N SER A 850 -2.64 -16.54 -18.74
CA SER A 850 -1.81 -17.54 -19.42
C SER A 850 -0.44 -17.71 -18.76
N VAL A 851 -0.26 -18.73 -18.02
CA VAL A 851 0.64 -19.88 -18.26
C VAL A 851 -0.04 -21.12 -17.81
#